data_3935caf4b33c4507780000b4acb64e12
#
_entry.id   3935caf4b33c4507780000b4acb64e12
#
_cell.length_a   1.000
_cell.length_b   1.000
_cell.length_c   1.000
_cell.angle_alpha   90.00
_cell.angle_beta   90.00
_cell.angle_gamma   90.00
#
_symmetry.space_group_name_H-M   'P 1'
#
loop_
_entity.id
_entity.type
_entity.pdbx_description
1 polymer ?
#
loop_
_entity_poly.entity_id
_entity_poly.type
_entity_poly.pdbx_seq_one_letter_code
_entity_poly.pdbx_strand_id
1 'polypeptide(L)'
;MKNHLFFLLFFIGFFFVSSNGDEISTLLALKSSLVDPMDHLKDWNLPNNGNSSSSSVHCKWTGVLCNSKGFVDNLDLSNKNLSGRVSDQIQGLKSLSSLNLCCNDFSTALPKSLANLTSLKSIDVSQNNFVGEFPSGLGMASGLKYLNASSNNFEGFLPEDLGNAILIEIMDFRGSFFEGSIPVSFKNLQSLKFLGLSGNNLTGEIPRELGELKAVETIILGYNQFKGSIPAEFGDLSSLQYLDLAVGSLSGQIPAELGKLKNLTTVYLYQNSFEGKIPAEVGNITSLVYLDLSDNNISGEIPNELAGLKNLQLLNLMCNNLSGPIPTKLGELENLEILELWQNSLNGSLPMNLGKKSPLQWLDVSSNFLTGEIPLGLCDSGNLTKLILFNNSFSGPIPLGLSNCSSLVRVRIQNNLLSGVIPIGFGTLPKLQRLELANNNLTGEIPEDFTLSSTLSFIDVSSNHLESSLPSSILSIPSLQTFAVSDNNLKGNIPDQFQDCPSLSSLDLSSNHFTGKVPQSIASCERLVNLNLSNNQFSGEIPTHIATLPTLSILDLSNNSLVGKIPMDFGSSPALEMLNLSYNKLEGPVPSNGLLMTINPNDLIGNAGLCGGILPPCSQNLITTSNVRKTRVNHIIVGFIVGISVIIAVGIMVLAGRSMYNRWYLCNSFFKEFRFNKNNSEWPWRLVAFQRLNFTSIDILACLKESNVIGIGGNGIVYKAEIQRPHSVVAVKKLWRTNGDIEAGEELFAEVDLLGKLRHRNIVRLLGYLHNETDVMMLSEYMPNGNLGAALHGKQAAKMLVDWLSRYNIALGVAHGLAYLHHDCHPPVIHRDVKSSNILLDSDFEARIADFGLARMMLHKNQTVSMVAGSYGYIAPEYGYTLKVDEKSDIYSYGVVLLELLTGKMPLDSSFGESIDIVEWVRRKVNNKASEETLDHDVAGQCKHVQEEMLLVLKIALLCTAKLPKERPSMRDIITMLGEAKPRRKSICQNWGYTSSANKDKLIFAHSPVVGLL
;
A
#
# COMPACT_ATOMS: atom_id res chain seq x y z
N MET A 1 27.48 36.41 73.14
CA MET A 1 26.22 35.97 72.45
C MET A 1 25.55 37.00 71.55
N LYS A 2 26.19 38.13 71.21
CA LYS A 2 25.64 39.10 70.22
C LYS A 2 26.28 39.01 68.81
N ASN A 3 27.41 38.30 68.64
CA ASN A 3 28.12 38.22 67.38
C ASN A 3 27.73 36.99 66.55
N HIS A 4 27.04 35.98 67.11
CA HIS A 4 26.58 34.81 66.36
C HIS A 4 25.22 35.03 65.72
N LEU A 5 24.43 36.00 66.13
CA LEU A 5 23.11 36.28 65.56
C LEU A 5 23.21 37.09 64.27
N PHE A 6 24.31 37.89 64.12
CA PHE A 6 24.52 38.69 62.92
C PHE A 6 25.05 37.83 61.75
N PHE A 7 25.79 36.75 62.03
CA PHE A 7 26.24 35.79 61.00
C PHE A 7 25.15 34.89 60.52
N LEU A 8 24.15 34.53 61.36
CA LEU A 8 23.03 33.70 60.97
C LEU A 8 22.01 34.47 60.08
N LEU A 9 21.81 35.76 60.32
CA LEU A 9 20.97 36.62 59.48
C LEU A 9 21.61 36.95 58.12
N PHE A 10 22.96 36.97 58.03
CA PHE A 10 23.67 37.17 56.78
C PHE A 10 23.65 35.90 55.90
N PHE A 11 23.62 34.71 56.50
CA PHE A 11 23.48 33.45 55.76
C PHE A 11 22.03 33.18 55.29
N ILE A 12 21.01 33.62 56.04
CA ILE A 12 19.62 33.49 55.64
C ILE A 12 19.29 34.54 54.53
N GLY A 13 19.94 35.71 54.52
CA GLY A 13 19.75 36.73 53.49
C GLY A 13 20.39 36.35 52.14
N PHE A 14 21.39 35.46 52.13
CA PHE A 14 22.05 35.02 50.85
C PHE A 14 21.31 33.86 50.21
N PHE A 15 20.46 33.16 50.90
CA PHE A 15 19.69 32.04 50.31
C PHE A 15 18.40 32.47 49.58
N PHE A 16 17.95 33.73 49.72
CA PHE A 16 16.72 34.23 49.09
C PHE A 16 16.92 35.06 47.82
N VAL A 17 18.16 35.31 47.37
CA VAL A 17 18.42 36.15 46.18
C VAL A 17 18.87 35.31 44.96
N SER A 18 19.04 33.98 45.11
CA SER A 18 19.65 33.16 44.05
C SER A 18 18.68 32.40 43.15
N SER A 19 17.34 32.53 43.28
CA SER A 19 16.42 31.65 42.54
C SER A 19 16.00 32.10 41.15
N ASN A 20 15.96 33.40 40.87
CA ASN A 20 15.56 33.91 39.54
C ASN A 20 16.70 33.96 38.53
N GLY A 21 17.96 34.00 38.97
CA GLY A 21 19.12 33.87 38.05
C GLY A 21 19.34 32.47 37.51
N ASP A 22 18.77 31.46 38.20
CA ASP A 22 18.92 30.05 37.86
C ASP A 22 18.00 29.64 36.68
N GLU A 23 16.75 30.17 36.63
CA GLU A 23 15.80 29.85 35.52
C GLU A 23 16.21 30.48 34.20
N ILE A 24 16.78 31.69 34.20
CA ILE A 24 17.31 32.36 33.01
C ILE A 24 18.46 31.52 32.43
N SER A 25 19.39 31.08 33.30
CA SER A 25 20.50 30.24 32.87
C SER A 25 20.02 28.88 32.33
N THR A 26 18.99 28.32 32.93
CA THR A 26 18.32 27.09 32.48
C THR A 26 17.70 27.26 31.10
N LEU A 27 16.94 28.33 30.85
CA LEU A 27 16.33 28.62 29.53
C LEU A 27 17.39 28.87 28.45
N LEU A 28 18.46 29.60 28.78
CA LEU A 28 19.57 29.83 27.82
C LEU A 28 20.34 28.54 27.53
N ALA A 29 20.54 27.67 28.50
CA ALA A 29 21.13 26.36 28.32
C ALA A 29 20.23 25.46 27.44
N LEU A 30 18.90 25.52 27.66
CA LEU A 30 17.94 24.87 26.80
C LEU A 30 18.06 25.39 25.36
N LYS A 31 17.99 26.73 25.13
CA LYS A 31 18.16 27.34 23.81
C LYS A 31 19.46 26.87 23.12
N SER A 32 20.57 26.80 23.86
CA SER A 32 21.86 26.42 23.28
C SER A 32 21.90 24.96 22.80
N SER A 33 21.00 24.10 23.29
CA SER A 33 20.87 22.70 22.89
C SER A 33 19.84 22.46 21.80
N LEU A 34 19.07 23.50 21.46
CA LEU A 34 18.08 23.50 20.38
C LEU A 34 18.67 24.00 19.06
N VAL A 35 18.19 23.49 17.96
CA VAL A 35 18.40 24.03 16.61
C VAL A 35 17.13 24.72 16.19
N ASP A 36 17.21 26.04 15.93
CA ASP A 36 16.11 26.91 15.58
C ASP A 36 16.34 27.54 14.19
N PRO A 37 16.01 26.85 13.10
CA PRO A 37 16.26 27.31 11.74
C PRO A 37 15.48 28.55 11.35
N MET A 38 14.37 28.82 12.03
CA MET A 38 13.44 29.93 11.74
C MET A 38 13.62 31.10 12.70
N ASP A 39 14.60 31.04 13.60
CA ASP A 39 14.94 32.08 14.57
C ASP A 39 13.74 32.53 15.47
N HIS A 40 12.91 31.56 15.83
CA HIS A 40 11.73 31.78 16.69
C HIS A 40 12.11 32.21 18.11
N LEU A 41 13.29 31.75 18.60
CA LEU A 41 13.79 32.01 19.95
C LEU A 41 14.81 33.18 19.99
N LYS A 42 14.81 34.09 19.00
CA LYS A 42 15.73 35.21 18.92
C LYS A 42 15.67 36.13 20.13
N ASP A 43 14.49 36.24 20.75
CA ASP A 43 14.24 37.10 21.94
C ASP A 43 14.78 36.49 23.25
N TRP A 44 15.18 35.20 23.24
CA TRP A 44 15.82 34.55 24.38
C TRP A 44 17.27 35.02 24.50
N ASN A 45 17.46 36.29 24.91
CA ASN A 45 18.76 36.91 25.09
C ASN A 45 18.76 37.81 26.33
N LEU A 46 19.91 37.95 26.97
CA LEU A 46 20.10 38.93 28.02
C LEU A 46 20.21 40.33 27.41
N PRO A 47 19.56 41.36 27.96
CA PRO A 47 19.68 42.71 27.47
C PRO A 47 21.13 43.26 27.62
N ASN A 48 21.69 43.81 26.55
CA ASN A 48 23.06 44.30 26.48
C ASN A 48 23.37 45.54 27.35
N ASN A 49 22.37 46.11 28.05
CA ASN A 49 22.53 47.29 28.88
C ASN A 49 22.49 46.91 30.36
N GLY A 50 23.60 47.05 31.04
CA GLY A 50 23.87 46.71 32.42
C GLY A 50 23.06 47.42 33.52
N ASN A 51 21.90 47.98 33.26
CA ASN A 51 21.03 48.71 34.17
C ASN A 51 19.56 48.28 34.09
N SER A 52 19.28 47.01 34.30
CA SER A 52 17.90 46.60 34.64
C SER A 52 17.92 45.45 35.63
N SER A 53 17.70 45.78 36.88
CA SER A 53 17.34 44.91 37.98
C SER A 53 15.89 44.39 37.84
N SER A 54 15.44 44.01 36.66
CA SER A 54 14.14 43.35 36.52
C SER A 54 14.35 41.87 36.51
N SER A 55 14.04 41.21 37.63
CA SER A 55 14.14 39.79 37.91
C SER A 55 13.23 38.87 37.04
N SER A 56 12.60 39.37 35.99
CA SER A 56 11.60 38.67 35.20
C SER A 56 11.63 38.93 33.68
N VAL A 57 12.82 39.21 33.12
CA VAL A 57 12.97 39.45 31.68
C VAL A 57 12.54 38.23 30.85
N HIS A 58 12.86 37.01 31.29
CA HIS A 58 12.51 35.75 30.67
C HIS A 58 11.02 35.49 30.55
N CYS A 59 10.21 36.12 31.41
CA CYS A 59 8.74 35.98 31.37
C CYS A 59 8.09 36.62 30.12
N LYS A 60 8.87 37.36 29.35
CA LYS A 60 8.43 37.95 28.05
C LYS A 60 8.99 37.22 26.84
N TRP A 61 9.81 36.22 27.05
CA TRP A 61 10.39 35.42 25.99
C TRP A 61 9.34 34.54 25.29
N THR A 62 9.52 34.36 24.02
CA THR A 62 8.62 33.52 23.19
C THR A 62 8.40 32.15 23.83
N GLY A 63 7.15 31.81 24.10
CA GLY A 63 6.76 30.53 24.69
C GLY A 63 6.93 30.41 26.20
N VAL A 64 7.42 31.46 26.91
CA VAL A 64 7.62 31.46 28.35
C VAL A 64 6.52 32.26 29.04
N LEU A 65 5.78 31.64 29.94
CA LEU A 65 4.82 32.29 30.83
C LEU A 65 5.20 32.07 32.28
N CYS A 66 5.19 33.11 33.08
CA CYS A 66 5.54 33.04 34.49
C CYS A 66 4.30 33.16 35.39
N ASN A 67 4.40 32.57 36.58
CA ASN A 67 3.42 32.77 37.68
C ASN A 67 3.54 34.14 38.33
N SER A 68 2.65 34.43 39.27
CA SER A 68 2.63 35.71 40.00
C SER A 68 3.90 36.01 40.78
N LYS A 69 4.75 35.04 41.03
CA LYS A 69 6.05 35.18 41.75
C LYS A 69 7.22 35.40 40.78
N GLY A 70 6.99 35.41 39.47
CA GLY A 70 8.00 35.59 38.41
C GLY A 70 8.80 34.35 38.08
N PHE A 71 8.33 33.12 38.44
CA PHE A 71 8.92 31.85 38.07
C PHE A 71 8.18 31.28 36.86
N VAL A 72 8.91 30.53 36.01
CA VAL A 72 8.36 29.88 34.81
C VAL A 72 7.31 28.85 35.21
N ASP A 73 6.07 29.06 34.80
CA ASP A 73 4.92 28.20 35.05
C ASP A 73 4.52 27.40 33.79
N ASN A 74 4.64 28.01 32.60
CA ASN A 74 4.36 27.37 31.33
C ASN A 74 5.50 27.61 30.35
N LEU A 75 5.93 26.55 29.68
CA LEU A 75 6.88 26.59 28.57
C LEU A 75 6.23 25.95 27.33
N ASP A 76 5.86 26.78 26.36
CA ASP A 76 5.23 26.35 25.10
C ASP A 76 6.15 26.64 23.91
N LEU A 77 6.78 25.61 23.41
CA LEU A 77 7.64 25.62 22.23
C LEU A 77 7.02 24.87 21.06
N SER A 78 5.71 24.69 21.04
CA SER A 78 5.01 23.93 20.00
C SER A 78 5.05 24.61 18.62
N ASN A 79 5.04 23.80 17.55
CA ASN A 79 4.95 24.25 16.16
C ASN A 79 6.01 25.30 15.75
N LYS A 80 7.26 25.14 16.18
CA LYS A 80 8.34 26.08 15.89
C LYS A 80 9.45 25.51 15.01
N ASN A 81 9.22 24.33 14.43
CA ASN A 81 10.22 23.63 13.60
C ASN A 81 11.59 23.49 14.31
N LEU A 82 11.54 23.29 15.63
CA LEU A 82 12.71 23.11 16.45
C LEU A 82 13.23 21.68 16.35
N SER A 83 14.54 21.52 16.41
CA SER A 83 15.19 20.22 16.49
C SER A 83 16.35 20.26 17.51
N GLY A 84 17.18 19.22 17.55
CA GLY A 84 18.25 19.12 18.53
C GLY A 84 17.84 18.35 19.79
N ARG A 85 18.37 18.73 20.95
CA ARG A 85 18.20 17.99 22.20
C ARG A 85 17.52 18.85 23.28
N VAL A 86 16.57 18.27 24.00
CA VAL A 86 16.06 18.87 25.24
C VAL A 86 17.08 18.66 26.34
N SER A 87 17.65 19.75 26.86
CA SER A 87 18.73 19.71 27.88
C SER A 87 18.24 19.19 29.23
N ASP A 88 19.08 18.41 29.93
CA ASP A 88 18.85 18.00 31.32
C ASP A 88 18.71 19.17 32.29
N GLN A 89 19.19 20.35 31.92
CA GLN A 89 19.03 21.57 32.71
C GLN A 89 17.56 21.98 32.89
N ILE A 90 16.61 21.47 32.07
CA ILE A 90 15.16 21.76 32.20
C ILE A 90 14.66 21.51 33.63
N GLN A 91 15.27 20.59 34.37
CA GLN A 91 14.94 20.34 35.81
C GLN A 91 15.11 21.57 36.69
N GLY A 92 15.81 22.61 36.25
CA GLY A 92 15.93 23.88 36.99
C GLY A 92 14.63 24.69 37.07
N LEU A 93 13.66 24.43 36.15
CA LEU A 93 12.35 25.09 36.12
C LEU A 93 11.40 24.48 37.17
N LYS A 94 11.72 24.60 38.44
CA LYS A 94 11.01 23.93 39.56
C LYS A 94 9.51 24.24 39.65
N SER A 95 9.07 25.40 39.16
CA SER A 95 7.69 25.85 39.20
C SER A 95 6.89 25.48 37.94
N LEU A 96 7.53 24.78 36.96
CA LEU A 96 6.92 24.46 35.70
C LEU A 96 5.72 23.53 35.89
N SER A 97 4.54 24.03 35.53
CA SER A 97 3.29 23.27 35.58
C SER A 97 2.84 22.75 34.22
N SER A 98 3.29 23.37 33.13
CA SER A 98 2.95 22.96 31.75
C SER A 98 4.18 23.00 30.85
N LEU A 99 4.45 21.89 30.17
CA LEU A 99 5.48 21.75 29.16
C LEU A 99 4.85 21.29 27.85
N ASN A 100 4.97 22.11 26.81
CA ASN A 100 4.50 21.78 25.46
C ASN A 100 5.65 21.89 24.46
N LEU A 101 6.08 20.77 23.92
CA LEU A 101 7.09 20.63 22.87
C LEU A 101 6.50 20.05 21.59
N CYS A 102 5.17 19.94 21.47
CA CYS A 102 4.55 19.21 20.37
C CYS A 102 4.89 19.78 19.00
N CYS A 103 4.79 18.92 18.01
CA CYS A 103 4.76 19.35 16.60
C CYS A 103 6.08 20.04 16.17
N ASN A 104 7.21 19.42 16.52
CA ASN A 104 8.56 19.83 16.17
C ASN A 104 9.34 18.64 15.57
N ASP A 105 10.64 18.75 15.43
CA ASP A 105 11.51 17.71 14.83
C ASP A 105 12.59 17.22 15.82
N PHE A 106 12.22 17.07 17.09
CA PHE A 106 13.12 16.51 18.09
C PHE A 106 13.35 15.01 17.84
N SER A 107 14.62 14.62 17.67
CA SER A 107 15.02 13.23 17.31
C SER A 107 15.94 12.56 18.32
N THR A 108 16.09 13.11 19.52
CA THR A 108 16.90 12.57 20.61
C THR A 108 16.02 12.02 21.72
N ALA A 109 16.61 11.33 22.71
CA ALA A 109 15.87 10.89 23.87
C ALA A 109 15.41 12.08 24.72
N LEU A 110 14.22 11.96 25.34
CA LEU A 110 13.79 12.88 26.38
C LEU A 110 14.68 12.74 27.62
N PRO A 111 15.06 13.86 28.27
CA PRO A 111 15.92 13.80 29.43
C PRO A 111 15.22 13.17 30.65
N LYS A 112 15.88 12.21 31.32
CA LYS A 112 15.36 11.58 32.55
C LYS A 112 15.15 12.60 33.69
N SER A 113 15.80 13.74 33.61
CA SER A 113 15.64 14.85 34.57
C SER A 113 14.24 15.51 34.55
N LEU A 114 13.40 15.25 33.56
CA LEU A 114 11.98 15.65 33.55
C LEU A 114 11.22 15.09 34.76
N ALA A 115 11.58 13.92 35.27
CA ALA A 115 11.03 13.32 36.49
C ALA A 115 11.21 14.19 37.73
N ASN A 116 12.17 15.13 37.75
CA ASN A 116 12.39 16.05 38.86
C ASN A 116 11.45 17.26 38.87
N LEU A 117 10.60 17.41 37.84
CA LEU A 117 9.61 18.49 37.74
C LEU A 117 8.28 18.08 38.38
N THR A 118 8.28 17.99 39.73
CA THR A 118 7.13 17.49 40.50
C THR A 118 5.90 18.43 40.47
N SER A 119 6.04 19.67 39.98
CA SER A 119 4.96 20.64 39.79
C SER A 119 4.14 20.43 38.52
N LEU A 120 4.57 19.55 37.61
CA LEU A 120 3.94 19.34 36.32
C LEU A 120 2.48 18.87 36.43
N LYS A 121 1.62 19.53 35.67
CA LYS A 121 0.21 19.20 35.48
C LYS A 121 -0.11 18.78 34.03
N SER A 122 0.70 19.28 33.06
CA SER A 122 0.52 19.00 31.66
C SER A 122 1.87 18.79 30.97
N ILE A 123 1.97 17.71 30.20
CA ILE A 123 3.11 17.41 29.33
C ILE A 123 2.56 17.05 27.94
N ASP A 124 2.99 17.78 26.94
CA ASP A 124 2.76 17.44 25.54
C ASP A 124 4.09 17.42 24.78
N VAL A 125 4.51 16.24 24.37
CA VAL A 125 5.71 16.02 23.54
C VAL A 125 5.34 15.30 22.23
N SER A 126 4.05 15.29 21.90
CA SER A 126 3.51 14.58 20.74
C SER A 126 4.04 15.12 19.41
N GLN A 127 3.90 14.32 18.35
CA GLN A 127 4.27 14.70 16.99
C GLN A 127 5.71 15.21 16.88
N ASN A 128 6.63 14.40 17.32
CA ASN A 128 8.07 14.58 17.20
C ASN A 128 8.72 13.28 16.71
N ASN A 129 10.03 13.22 16.73
CA ASN A 129 10.81 12.02 16.43
C ASN A 129 11.62 11.55 17.66
N PHE A 130 11.13 11.81 18.89
CA PHE A 130 11.80 11.38 20.12
C PHE A 130 12.05 9.87 20.10
N VAL A 131 13.25 9.45 20.53
CA VAL A 131 13.73 8.05 20.52
C VAL A 131 14.08 7.58 21.92
N GLY A 132 14.30 6.26 22.07
CA GLY A 132 14.66 5.62 23.33
C GLY A 132 13.49 5.50 24.29
N GLU A 133 13.79 5.15 25.56
CA GLU A 133 12.79 4.95 26.58
C GLU A 133 12.13 6.26 27.01
N PHE A 134 10.81 6.22 27.22
CA PHE A 134 10.10 7.34 27.85
C PHE A 134 10.53 7.47 29.32
N PRO A 135 10.80 8.70 29.85
CA PRO A 135 11.32 8.89 31.19
C PRO A 135 10.43 8.30 32.29
N SER A 136 10.96 7.41 33.13
CA SER A 136 10.31 6.96 34.35
C SER A 136 10.44 8.02 35.45
N GLY A 137 9.56 7.98 36.45
CA GLY A 137 9.53 8.90 37.61
C GLY A 137 8.55 10.06 37.46
N LEU A 138 7.90 10.24 36.29
CA LEU A 138 6.87 11.28 36.09
C LEU A 138 5.61 11.03 36.96
N GLY A 139 5.38 9.80 37.39
CA GLY A 139 4.32 9.48 38.34
C GLY A 139 4.47 10.16 39.74
N MET A 140 5.64 10.72 40.02
CA MET A 140 5.88 11.54 41.22
C MET A 140 5.26 12.95 41.13
N ALA A 141 4.89 13.41 39.94
CA ALA A 141 4.16 14.66 39.73
C ALA A 141 2.67 14.45 40.08
N SER A 142 2.35 14.53 41.37
CA SER A 142 1.00 14.24 41.86
C SER A 142 -0.11 15.13 41.29
N GLY A 143 0.24 16.25 40.67
CA GLY A 143 -0.67 17.17 39.96
C GLY A 143 -0.89 16.87 38.49
N LEU A 144 -0.22 15.86 37.93
CA LEU A 144 -0.25 15.56 36.49
C LEU A 144 -1.66 15.11 36.07
N LYS A 145 -2.22 15.82 35.08
CA LYS A 145 -3.55 15.59 34.50
C LYS A 145 -3.54 15.24 33.05
N TYR A 146 -2.59 15.78 32.29
CA TYR A 146 -2.50 15.62 30.85
C TYR A 146 -1.12 15.15 30.48
N LEU A 147 -1.05 14.01 29.80
CA LEU A 147 0.17 13.42 29.29
C LEU A 147 -0.06 12.97 27.86
N ASN A 148 0.58 13.64 26.91
CA ASN A 148 0.54 13.29 25.48
C ASN A 148 1.97 13.12 24.94
N ALA A 149 2.30 11.89 24.61
CA ALA A 149 3.57 11.51 23.97
C ALA A 149 3.34 10.79 22.61
N SER A 150 2.14 10.95 22.04
CA SER A 150 1.74 10.26 20.80
C SER A 150 2.56 10.68 19.59
N SER A 151 2.65 9.79 18.60
CA SER A 151 3.35 10.06 17.33
C SER A 151 4.82 10.44 17.52
N ASN A 152 5.57 9.52 18.10
CA ASN A 152 7.00 9.60 18.32
C ASN A 152 7.69 8.28 17.90
N ASN A 153 8.95 8.13 18.28
CA ASN A 153 9.71 6.89 18.08
C ASN A 153 10.20 6.33 19.43
N PHE A 154 9.42 6.50 20.51
CA PHE A 154 9.74 5.90 21.80
C PHE A 154 9.73 4.38 21.73
N GLU A 155 10.62 3.73 22.48
CA GLU A 155 10.78 2.28 22.57
C GLU A 155 10.84 1.82 24.02
N GLY A 156 10.90 0.52 24.27
CA GLY A 156 10.92 -0.05 25.61
C GLY A 156 9.53 -0.12 26.25
N PHE A 157 9.48 -0.18 27.58
CA PHE A 157 8.26 -0.45 28.32
C PHE A 157 7.51 0.83 28.71
N LEU A 158 6.18 0.73 28.83
CA LEU A 158 5.39 1.79 29.45
C LEU A 158 5.81 1.97 30.93
N PRO A 159 6.09 3.20 31.40
CA PRO A 159 6.54 3.41 32.78
C PRO A 159 5.48 3.00 33.81
N GLU A 160 5.78 2.03 34.66
CA GLU A 160 4.88 1.50 35.68
C GLU A 160 4.50 2.56 36.74
N ASP A 161 5.43 3.47 37.02
CA ASP A 161 5.25 4.55 38.01
C ASP A 161 4.18 5.57 37.62
N LEU A 162 3.80 5.67 36.33
CA LEU A 162 2.69 6.52 35.89
C LEU A 162 1.37 6.17 36.60
N GLY A 163 1.20 4.93 37.04
CA GLY A 163 0.07 4.52 37.90
C GLY A 163 -0.03 5.26 39.24
N ASN A 164 0.99 6.02 39.65
CA ASN A 164 0.96 6.85 40.85
C ASN A 164 0.39 8.25 40.62
N ALA A 165 0.27 8.69 39.35
CA ALA A 165 -0.29 9.99 39.00
C ALA A 165 -1.82 9.92 38.94
N ILE A 166 -2.48 9.71 40.08
CA ILE A 166 -3.91 9.41 40.17
C ILE A 166 -4.86 10.49 39.63
N LEU A 167 -4.37 11.68 39.35
CA LEU A 167 -5.16 12.79 38.76
C LEU A 167 -5.09 12.86 37.24
N ILE A 168 -4.37 11.94 36.59
CA ILE A 168 -4.33 11.90 35.11
C ILE A 168 -5.74 11.70 34.58
N GLU A 169 -6.14 12.61 33.68
CA GLU A 169 -7.40 12.56 32.92
C GLU A 169 -7.17 12.07 31.47
N ILE A 170 -6.03 12.43 30.88
CA ILE A 170 -5.66 12.04 29.51
C ILE A 170 -4.26 11.44 29.51
N MET A 171 -4.16 10.22 28.98
CA MET A 171 -2.90 9.51 28.75
C MET A 171 -2.86 9.02 27.31
N ASP A 172 -1.98 9.60 26.50
CA ASP A 172 -1.86 9.26 25.07
C ASP A 172 -0.41 8.92 24.70
N PHE A 173 -0.17 7.64 24.36
CA PHE A 173 1.09 7.08 23.89
C PHE A 173 0.94 6.43 22.50
N ARG A 174 -0.06 6.81 21.72
CA ARG A 174 -0.30 6.20 20.40
C ARG A 174 0.82 6.48 19.41
N GLY A 175 1.07 5.51 18.53
CA GLY A 175 1.97 5.70 17.38
C GLY A 175 3.43 5.84 17.76
N SER A 176 3.96 4.91 18.55
CA SER A 176 5.37 4.75 18.89
C SER A 176 5.77 3.26 18.79
N PHE A 177 6.80 2.83 19.50
CA PHE A 177 7.30 1.46 19.49
C PHE A 177 7.35 0.85 20.88
N PHE A 178 6.48 1.28 21.80
CA PHE A 178 6.41 0.69 23.12
C PHE A 178 6.13 -0.80 23.04
N GLU A 179 6.82 -1.58 23.90
CA GLU A 179 6.73 -3.04 23.96
C GLU A 179 6.32 -3.54 25.35
N GLY A 180 6.13 -4.86 25.50
CA GLY A 180 5.71 -5.46 26.76
C GLY A 180 4.22 -5.29 27.05
N SER A 181 3.81 -5.48 28.31
CA SER A 181 2.41 -5.44 28.72
C SER A 181 1.99 -4.07 29.25
N ILE A 182 0.68 -3.82 29.26
CA ILE A 182 0.11 -2.66 29.96
C ILE A 182 0.35 -2.84 31.46
N PRO A 183 0.93 -1.84 32.17
CA PRO A 183 1.16 -1.95 33.62
C PRO A 183 -0.14 -2.09 34.42
N VAL A 184 -0.20 -3.09 35.33
CA VAL A 184 -1.38 -3.30 36.20
C VAL A 184 -1.61 -2.10 37.11
N SER A 185 -0.56 -1.31 37.44
CA SER A 185 -0.64 -0.08 38.23
C SER A 185 -1.57 0.97 37.63
N PHE A 186 -1.86 0.90 36.29
CA PHE A 186 -2.78 1.86 35.65
C PHE A 186 -4.21 1.79 36.18
N LYS A 187 -4.60 0.69 36.85
CA LYS A 187 -5.88 0.60 37.58
C LYS A 187 -6.08 1.69 38.64
N ASN A 188 -4.99 2.29 39.13
CA ASN A 188 -5.05 3.34 40.13
C ASN A 188 -5.50 4.70 39.57
N LEU A 189 -5.53 4.86 38.24
CA LEU A 189 -5.82 6.12 37.53
C LEU A 189 -7.33 6.40 37.51
N GLN A 190 -7.95 6.56 38.69
CA GLN A 190 -9.41 6.66 38.79
C GLN A 190 -10.01 7.92 38.15
N SER A 191 -9.20 8.93 37.81
CA SER A 191 -9.62 10.14 37.09
C SER A 191 -9.50 10.03 35.58
N LEU A 192 -8.95 8.90 35.08
CA LEU A 192 -8.62 8.72 33.66
C LEU A 192 -9.89 8.67 32.80
N LYS A 193 -9.98 9.55 31.82
CA LYS A 193 -11.05 9.64 30.81
C LYS A 193 -10.64 9.08 29.45
N PHE A 194 -9.37 9.28 29.09
CA PHE A 194 -8.82 8.86 27.78
C PHE A 194 -7.54 8.06 27.98
N LEU A 195 -7.56 6.82 27.45
CA LEU A 195 -6.41 5.93 27.37
C LEU A 195 -6.12 5.59 25.91
N GLY A 196 -5.04 6.14 25.36
CA GLY A 196 -4.58 5.91 23.98
C GLY A 196 -3.23 5.19 23.97
N LEU A 197 -3.21 3.93 23.54
CA LEU A 197 -2.00 3.09 23.41
C LEU A 197 -1.88 2.45 22.01
N SER A 198 -2.76 2.79 21.06
CA SER A 198 -2.77 2.14 19.73
C SER A 198 -1.53 2.45 18.91
N GLY A 199 -1.22 1.53 17.97
CA GLY A 199 -0.10 1.74 17.05
C GLY A 199 1.26 1.63 17.74
N ASN A 200 1.41 0.63 18.62
CA ASN A 200 2.66 0.28 19.31
C ASN A 200 3.00 -1.19 19.08
N ASN A 201 3.97 -1.70 19.81
CA ASN A 201 4.41 -3.10 19.80
C ASN A 201 4.05 -3.81 21.12
N LEU A 202 2.98 -3.37 21.80
CA LEU A 202 2.56 -3.91 23.09
C LEU A 202 2.07 -5.35 22.93
N THR A 203 2.38 -6.17 23.92
CA THR A 203 2.13 -7.63 23.95
C THR A 203 1.44 -8.06 25.25
N GLY A 204 1.21 -9.38 25.41
CA GLY A 204 0.55 -9.92 26.58
C GLY A 204 -0.96 -9.80 26.52
N GLU A 205 -1.61 -10.03 27.64
CA GLU A 205 -3.07 -9.89 27.79
C GLU A 205 -3.46 -8.48 28.23
N ILE A 206 -4.65 -8.05 27.88
CA ILE A 206 -5.22 -6.80 28.40
C ILE A 206 -5.55 -7.01 29.88
N PRO A 207 -4.98 -6.21 30.82
CA PRO A 207 -5.22 -6.40 32.25
C PRO A 207 -6.71 -6.20 32.59
N ARG A 208 -7.32 -7.19 33.23
CA ARG A 208 -8.71 -7.12 33.70
C ARG A 208 -8.95 -5.97 34.69
N GLU A 209 -7.90 -5.57 35.41
CA GLU A 209 -7.91 -4.50 36.38
C GLU A 209 -8.22 -3.13 35.75
N LEU A 210 -8.06 -2.97 34.40
CA LEU A 210 -8.52 -1.77 33.70
C LEU A 210 -10.04 -1.58 33.78
N GLY A 211 -10.82 -2.65 34.04
CA GLY A 211 -12.26 -2.59 34.33
C GLY A 211 -12.62 -1.82 35.60
N GLU A 212 -11.62 -1.49 36.46
CA GLU A 212 -11.83 -0.65 37.66
C GLU A 212 -11.90 0.86 37.33
N LEU A 213 -11.54 1.30 36.10
CA LEU A 213 -11.47 2.70 35.67
C LEU A 213 -12.86 3.28 35.32
N LYS A 214 -13.69 3.54 36.34
CA LYS A 214 -15.11 3.91 36.11
C LYS A 214 -15.32 5.26 35.41
N ALA A 215 -14.31 6.16 35.38
CA ALA A 215 -14.39 7.46 34.74
C ALA A 215 -13.96 7.42 33.25
N VAL A 216 -13.40 6.30 32.79
CA VAL A 216 -12.88 6.22 31.42
C VAL A 216 -14.01 6.28 30.37
N GLU A 217 -13.84 7.19 29.43
CA GLU A 217 -14.78 7.45 28.32
C GLU A 217 -14.27 6.84 27.02
N THR A 218 -12.95 6.79 26.85
CA THR A 218 -12.31 6.33 25.61
C THR A 218 -11.13 5.40 25.90
N ILE A 219 -11.16 4.22 25.30
CA ILE A 219 -10.07 3.24 25.29
C ILE A 219 -9.70 2.94 23.84
N ILE A 220 -8.43 3.19 23.47
CA ILE A 220 -7.89 2.93 22.13
C ILE A 220 -6.60 2.10 22.28
N LEU A 221 -6.71 0.79 22.14
CA LEU A 221 -5.62 -0.17 22.28
C LEU A 221 -5.27 -0.90 20.96
N GLY A 222 -6.03 -0.68 19.92
CA GLY A 222 -5.84 -1.34 18.62
C GLY A 222 -4.44 -1.17 18.03
N TYR A 223 -4.11 -1.92 16.97
CA TYR A 223 -2.80 -1.87 16.31
C TYR A 223 -1.63 -2.20 17.26
N ASN A 224 -1.80 -3.28 18.03
CA ASN A 224 -0.81 -3.85 18.94
C ASN A 224 -0.75 -5.37 18.75
N GLN A 225 0.04 -6.06 19.59
CA GLN A 225 0.19 -7.51 19.58
C GLN A 225 -0.41 -8.17 20.82
N PHE A 226 -1.49 -7.59 21.37
CA PHE A 226 -2.19 -8.17 22.50
C PHE A 226 -2.76 -9.53 22.15
N LYS A 227 -2.77 -10.44 23.15
CA LYS A 227 -3.28 -11.82 23.06
C LYS A 227 -4.36 -12.05 24.12
N GLY A 228 -5.05 -13.19 24.02
CA GLY A 228 -6.10 -13.53 24.96
C GLY A 228 -7.42 -12.84 24.60
N SER A 229 -8.35 -12.81 25.56
CA SER A 229 -9.70 -12.30 25.35
C SER A 229 -9.89 -10.87 25.87
N ILE A 230 -10.98 -10.23 25.47
CA ILE A 230 -11.44 -9.00 26.11
C ILE A 230 -11.85 -9.36 27.55
N PRO A 231 -11.35 -8.65 28.58
CA PRO A 231 -11.78 -8.90 29.96
C PRO A 231 -13.28 -8.63 30.15
N ALA A 232 -14.00 -9.53 30.81
CA ALA A 232 -15.43 -9.36 31.13
C ALA A 232 -15.68 -8.12 32.02
N GLU A 233 -14.67 -7.74 32.82
CA GLU A 233 -14.66 -6.57 33.69
C GLU A 233 -14.79 -5.24 32.90
N PHE A 234 -14.54 -5.26 31.59
CA PHE A 234 -14.81 -4.08 30.73
C PHE A 234 -16.31 -3.72 30.70
N GLY A 235 -17.20 -4.69 30.92
CA GLY A 235 -18.64 -4.45 31.11
C GLY A 235 -18.99 -3.58 32.33
N ASP A 236 -18.04 -3.31 33.20
CA ASP A 236 -18.19 -2.46 34.39
C ASP A 236 -17.75 -1.00 34.14
N LEU A 237 -17.22 -0.65 32.99
CA LEU A 237 -16.74 0.70 32.59
C LEU A 237 -17.94 1.61 32.28
N SER A 238 -18.70 2.01 33.25
CA SER A 238 -20.01 2.68 33.10
C SER A 238 -19.99 3.98 32.28
N SER A 239 -18.85 4.67 32.23
CA SER A 239 -18.68 5.92 31.44
C SER A 239 -18.20 5.69 30.00
N LEU A 240 -17.85 4.45 29.63
CA LEU A 240 -17.22 4.16 28.34
C LEU A 240 -18.14 4.48 27.15
N GLN A 241 -17.62 5.29 26.23
CA GLN A 241 -18.30 5.72 25.01
C GLN A 241 -17.64 5.16 23.73
N TYR A 242 -16.32 4.94 23.78
CA TYR A 242 -15.53 4.53 22.64
C TYR A 242 -14.56 3.43 23.03
N LEU A 243 -14.68 2.26 22.37
CA LEU A 243 -13.80 1.10 22.55
C LEU A 243 -13.21 0.70 21.20
N ASP A 244 -11.89 0.81 21.07
CA ASP A 244 -11.14 0.38 19.89
C ASP A 244 -10.04 -0.61 20.29
N LEU A 245 -10.23 -1.87 19.91
CA LEU A 245 -9.29 -2.98 20.07
C LEU A 245 -8.94 -3.59 18.72
N ALA A 246 -9.14 -2.84 17.62
CA ALA A 246 -8.97 -3.34 16.26
C ALA A 246 -7.51 -3.65 15.92
N VAL A 247 -7.31 -4.55 14.97
CA VAL A 247 -6.01 -4.92 14.41
C VAL A 247 -5.03 -5.43 15.47
N GLY A 248 -5.16 -6.72 15.78
CA GLY A 248 -4.33 -7.35 16.79
C GLY A 248 -4.30 -8.87 16.69
N SER A 249 -4.02 -9.50 17.82
CA SER A 249 -4.02 -10.96 17.99
C SER A 249 -4.96 -11.38 19.13
N LEU A 250 -5.95 -10.55 19.46
CA LEU A 250 -6.97 -10.89 20.46
C LEU A 250 -7.82 -12.07 19.95
N SER A 251 -8.28 -12.90 20.88
CA SER A 251 -8.98 -14.14 20.58
C SER A 251 -10.07 -14.42 21.61
N GLY A 252 -10.69 -15.60 21.52
CA GLY A 252 -11.77 -15.99 22.43
C GLY A 252 -13.10 -15.30 22.07
N GLN A 253 -14.06 -15.34 22.98
CA GLN A 253 -15.41 -14.84 22.75
C GLN A 253 -15.54 -13.36 23.12
N ILE A 254 -16.45 -12.65 22.45
CA ILE A 254 -16.85 -11.30 22.83
C ILE A 254 -17.64 -11.40 24.15
N PRO A 255 -17.27 -10.69 25.22
CA PRO A 255 -17.97 -10.77 26.50
C PRO A 255 -19.39 -10.24 26.42
N ALA A 256 -20.37 -11.00 26.91
CA ALA A 256 -21.77 -10.56 27.01
C ALA A 256 -21.93 -9.35 27.96
N GLU A 257 -21.02 -9.20 28.89
CA GLU A 257 -20.96 -8.11 29.86
C GLU A 257 -20.87 -6.72 29.22
N LEU A 258 -20.33 -6.62 27.99
CA LEU A 258 -20.32 -5.36 27.22
C LEU A 258 -21.74 -4.82 27.01
N GLY A 259 -22.77 -5.69 26.99
CA GLY A 259 -24.17 -5.31 26.90
C GLY A 259 -24.71 -4.45 28.07
N LYS A 260 -23.94 -4.32 29.15
CA LYS A 260 -24.24 -3.43 30.29
C LYS A 260 -23.95 -1.96 30.02
N LEU A 261 -23.09 -1.64 29.02
CA LEU A 261 -22.54 -0.31 28.74
C LEU A 261 -23.56 0.56 27.98
N LYS A 262 -24.31 1.39 28.72
CA LYS A 262 -25.40 2.20 28.14
C LYS A 262 -24.94 3.50 27.46
N ASN A 263 -23.68 3.90 27.63
CA ASN A 263 -23.07 5.09 27.02
C ASN A 263 -22.21 4.75 25.79
N LEU A 264 -21.98 3.46 25.54
CA LEU A 264 -21.07 3.01 24.47
C LEU A 264 -21.67 3.29 23.11
N THR A 265 -20.99 4.13 22.33
CA THR A 265 -21.43 4.56 20.98
C THR A 265 -20.66 3.88 19.87
N THR A 266 -19.42 3.47 20.14
CA THR A 266 -18.51 2.92 19.13
C THR A 266 -17.79 1.69 19.67
N VAL A 267 -17.83 0.61 18.89
CA VAL A 267 -17.11 -0.64 19.16
C VAL A 267 -16.37 -1.07 17.90
N TYR A 268 -15.04 -1.06 17.95
CA TYR A 268 -14.17 -1.55 16.90
C TYR A 268 -13.35 -2.73 17.39
N LEU A 269 -13.68 -3.93 16.91
CA LEU A 269 -12.99 -5.20 17.23
C LEU A 269 -12.46 -5.88 15.96
N TYR A 270 -12.49 -5.18 14.84
CA TYR A 270 -12.13 -5.75 13.54
C TYR A 270 -10.66 -6.20 13.48
N GLN A 271 -10.41 -7.15 12.59
CA GLN A 271 -9.07 -7.69 12.29
C GLN A 271 -8.36 -8.24 13.54
N ASN A 272 -9.02 -9.24 14.16
CA ASN A 272 -8.54 -10.02 15.29
C ASN A 272 -8.81 -11.52 15.04
N SER A 273 -8.78 -12.33 16.08
CA SER A 273 -9.09 -13.77 16.05
C SER A 273 -10.26 -14.12 16.98
N PHE A 274 -11.22 -13.22 17.15
CA PHE A 274 -12.39 -13.49 17.98
C PHE A 274 -13.22 -14.63 17.38
N GLU A 275 -13.73 -15.51 18.25
CA GLU A 275 -14.47 -16.70 17.89
C GLU A 275 -15.80 -16.80 18.68
N GLY A 276 -16.58 -17.85 18.40
CA GLY A 276 -17.88 -18.04 19.03
C GLY A 276 -18.95 -17.20 18.37
N LYS A 277 -20.00 -16.86 19.11
CA LYS A 277 -21.19 -16.15 18.62
C LYS A 277 -21.14 -14.67 19.03
N ILE A 278 -21.82 -13.83 18.27
CA ILE A 278 -22.13 -12.46 18.72
C ILE A 278 -23.10 -12.58 19.89
N PRO A 279 -22.77 -12.06 21.09
CA PRO A 279 -23.70 -12.10 22.23
C PRO A 279 -24.97 -11.30 21.96
N ALA A 280 -26.15 -11.87 22.28
CA ALA A 280 -27.43 -11.18 22.14
C ALA A 280 -27.48 -9.90 22.98
N GLU A 281 -26.75 -9.88 24.10
CA GLU A 281 -26.63 -8.75 25.04
C GLU A 281 -26.05 -7.48 24.39
N VAL A 282 -25.29 -7.61 23.29
CA VAL A 282 -24.81 -6.46 22.49
C VAL A 282 -26.00 -5.62 22.02
N GLY A 283 -27.13 -6.24 21.68
CA GLY A 283 -28.37 -5.56 21.33
C GLY A 283 -28.97 -4.69 22.44
N ASN A 284 -28.51 -4.81 23.69
CA ASN A 284 -28.91 -3.96 24.82
C ASN A 284 -28.17 -2.61 24.88
N ILE A 285 -27.13 -2.39 24.06
CA ILE A 285 -26.34 -1.15 24.01
C ILE A 285 -27.08 -0.12 23.14
N THR A 286 -28.20 0.40 23.63
CA THR A 286 -29.10 1.25 22.84
C THR A 286 -28.47 2.56 22.33
N SER A 287 -27.32 2.97 22.88
CA SER A 287 -26.52 4.12 22.46
C SER A 287 -25.63 3.83 21.25
N LEU A 288 -25.47 2.56 20.85
CA LEU A 288 -24.48 2.16 19.85
C LEU A 288 -24.83 2.73 18.47
N VAL A 289 -23.82 3.36 17.85
CA VAL A 289 -23.86 3.99 16.53
C VAL A 289 -23.01 3.20 15.53
N TYR A 290 -21.82 2.77 15.96
CA TYR A 290 -20.86 2.06 15.10
C TYR A 290 -20.48 0.72 15.73
N LEU A 291 -20.77 -0.37 15.01
CA LEU A 291 -20.36 -1.72 15.39
C LEU A 291 -19.59 -2.36 14.23
N ASP A 292 -18.30 -2.56 14.45
CA ASP A 292 -17.44 -3.23 13.49
C ASP A 292 -16.75 -4.44 14.14
N LEU A 293 -17.18 -5.64 13.73
CA LEU A 293 -16.64 -6.94 14.14
C LEU A 293 -16.00 -7.68 12.95
N SER A 294 -15.72 -6.96 11.87
CA SER A 294 -15.24 -7.55 10.63
C SER A 294 -13.89 -8.24 10.80
N ASP A 295 -13.59 -9.13 9.88
CA ASP A 295 -12.28 -9.78 9.76
C ASP A 295 -11.89 -10.51 11.05
N ASN A 296 -12.76 -11.45 11.46
CA ASN A 296 -12.60 -12.29 12.63
C ASN A 296 -13.02 -13.75 12.31
N ASN A 297 -13.07 -14.60 13.34
CA ASN A 297 -13.52 -16.00 13.21
C ASN A 297 -14.89 -16.23 13.90
N ILE A 298 -15.72 -15.18 13.96
CA ILE A 298 -17.03 -15.19 14.62
C ILE A 298 -17.98 -16.08 13.82
N SER A 299 -18.75 -16.91 14.52
CA SER A 299 -19.64 -17.93 13.92
C SER A 299 -21.08 -17.86 14.47
N GLY A 300 -21.95 -18.71 13.96
CA GLY A 300 -23.35 -18.76 14.35
C GLY A 300 -24.20 -17.71 13.64
N GLU A 301 -25.37 -17.45 14.15
CA GLU A 301 -26.33 -16.54 13.54
C GLU A 301 -26.17 -15.10 14.03
N ILE A 302 -26.58 -14.15 13.19
CA ILE A 302 -26.69 -12.74 13.59
C ILE A 302 -27.86 -12.61 14.59
N PRO A 303 -27.63 -12.13 15.83
CA PRO A 303 -28.70 -12.05 16.83
C PRO A 303 -29.84 -11.09 16.43
N ASN A 304 -31.10 -11.53 16.63
CA ASN A 304 -32.26 -10.68 16.39
C ASN A 304 -32.28 -9.42 17.27
N GLU A 305 -31.62 -9.46 18.40
CA GLU A 305 -31.52 -8.39 19.40
C GLU A 305 -30.75 -7.18 18.87
N LEU A 306 -29.91 -7.36 17.84
CA LEU A 306 -29.23 -6.22 17.19
C LEU A 306 -30.21 -5.24 16.56
N ALA A 307 -31.43 -5.67 16.21
CA ALA A 307 -32.51 -4.77 15.79
C ALA A 307 -33.01 -3.82 16.90
N GLY A 308 -32.59 -4.03 18.15
CA GLY A 308 -32.80 -3.10 19.28
C GLY A 308 -31.93 -1.83 19.22
N LEU A 309 -30.86 -1.83 18.43
CA LEU A 309 -29.88 -0.74 18.32
C LEU A 309 -30.41 0.40 17.43
N LYS A 310 -31.36 1.17 17.94
CA LYS A 310 -32.08 2.19 17.13
C LYS A 310 -31.20 3.31 16.59
N ASN A 311 -30.03 3.56 17.20
CA ASN A 311 -29.06 4.58 16.78
C ASN A 311 -28.02 4.06 15.80
N LEU A 312 -28.06 2.75 15.47
CA LEU A 312 -27.02 2.12 14.66
C LEU A 312 -27.00 2.71 13.24
N GLN A 313 -25.84 3.23 12.84
CA GLN A 313 -25.54 3.76 11.51
C GLN A 313 -24.67 2.79 10.70
N LEU A 314 -23.71 2.12 11.35
CA LEU A 314 -22.84 1.16 10.71
C LEU A 314 -22.91 -0.18 11.44
N LEU A 315 -23.22 -1.23 10.64
CA LEU A 315 -23.05 -2.62 11.04
C LEU A 315 -22.10 -3.31 10.05
N ASN A 316 -20.91 -3.60 10.49
CA ASN A 316 -19.90 -4.29 9.71
C ASN A 316 -19.56 -5.64 10.35
N LEU A 317 -19.92 -6.73 9.70
CA LEU A 317 -19.70 -8.12 10.11
C LEU A 317 -19.00 -8.93 9.03
N MET A 318 -18.44 -8.26 8.02
CA MET A 318 -17.79 -8.92 6.88
C MET A 318 -16.64 -9.85 7.30
N CYS A 319 -16.28 -10.76 6.43
CA CYS A 319 -15.13 -11.65 6.63
C CYS A 319 -15.14 -12.38 7.98
N ASN A 320 -16.23 -13.10 8.21
CA ASN A 320 -16.45 -13.94 9.36
C ASN A 320 -16.97 -15.33 8.94
N ASN A 321 -17.34 -16.15 9.88
CA ASN A 321 -17.92 -17.47 9.65
C ASN A 321 -19.40 -17.51 10.08
N LEU A 322 -20.10 -16.38 9.94
CA LEU A 322 -21.51 -16.24 10.31
C LEU A 322 -22.40 -17.05 9.36
N SER A 323 -23.49 -17.60 9.87
CA SER A 323 -24.40 -18.47 9.15
C SER A 323 -25.87 -18.12 9.48
N GLY A 324 -26.81 -18.81 8.84
CA GLY A 324 -28.24 -18.54 9.06
C GLY A 324 -28.73 -17.29 8.32
N PRO A 325 -29.99 -16.89 8.52
CA PRO A 325 -30.60 -15.77 7.82
C PRO A 325 -30.22 -14.42 8.42
N ILE A 326 -30.26 -13.38 7.60
CA ILE A 326 -30.19 -11.98 8.06
C ILE A 326 -31.50 -11.67 8.81
N PRO A 327 -31.46 -11.20 10.07
CA PRO A 327 -32.67 -10.90 10.83
C PRO A 327 -33.56 -9.88 10.12
N THR A 328 -34.81 -10.24 9.85
CA THR A 328 -35.76 -9.40 9.10
C THR A 328 -35.97 -8.02 9.71
N LYS A 329 -35.89 -7.93 11.04
CA LYS A 329 -36.01 -6.66 11.78
C LYS A 329 -34.84 -5.70 11.61
N LEU A 330 -33.69 -6.13 11.07
CA LEU A 330 -32.62 -5.19 10.72
C LEU A 330 -33.08 -4.22 9.62
N GLY A 331 -33.99 -4.62 8.75
CA GLY A 331 -34.62 -3.74 7.77
C GLY A 331 -35.49 -2.63 8.35
N GLU A 332 -35.75 -2.64 9.66
CA GLU A 332 -36.57 -1.64 10.37
C GLU A 332 -35.69 -0.57 11.07
N LEU A 333 -34.35 -0.69 11.03
CA LEU A 333 -33.44 0.27 11.63
C LEU A 333 -33.46 1.59 10.84
N GLU A 334 -33.95 2.67 11.47
CA GLU A 334 -34.25 3.94 10.79
C GLU A 334 -32.96 4.79 10.55
N ASN A 335 -31.87 4.51 11.25
CA ASN A 335 -30.60 5.25 11.14
C ASN A 335 -29.50 4.49 10.39
N LEU A 336 -29.76 3.27 9.92
CA LEU A 336 -28.75 2.43 9.28
C LEU A 336 -28.30 3.02 7.94
N GLU A 337 -27.02 3.38 7.84
CA GLU A 337 -26.38 3.94 6.65
C GLU A 337 -25.53 2.91 5.92
N ILE A 338 -24.85 2.03 6.64
CA ILE A 338 -23.88 1.06 6.10
C ILE A 338 -24.17 -0.32 6.68
N LEU A 339 -24.39 -1.29 5.79
CA LEU A 339 -24.53 -2.71 6.12
C LEU A 339 -23.54 -3.53 5.30
N GLU A 340 -22.51 -4.06 5.96
CA GLU A 340 -21.48 -4.88 5.35
C GLU A 340 -21.47 -6.27 5.98
N LEU A 341 -21.86 -7.28 5.21
CA LEU A 341 -21.98 -8.68 5.63
C LEU A 341 -21.24 -9.63 4.68
N TRP A 342 -20.45 -9.10 3.75
CA TRP A 342 -19.83 -9.89 2.70
C TRP A 342 -18.82 -10.91 3.24
N GLN A 343 -18.60 -11.97 2.46
CA GLN A 343 -17.73 -13.10 2.80
C GLN A 343 -18.06 -13.74 4.16
N ASN A 344 -19.27 -14.30 4.22
CA ASN A 344 -19.79 -15.11 5.31
C ASN A 344 -20.48 -16.38 4.72
N SER A 345 -21.21 -17.11 5.55
CA SER A 345 -22.03 -18.26 5.16
C SER A 345 -23.53 -18.00 5.36
N LEU A 346 -23.94 -16.73 5.19
CA LEU A 346 -25.32 -16.30 5.39
C LEU A 346 -26.23 -16.86 4.29
N ASN A 347 -27.48 -17.20 4.65
CA ASN A 347 -28.47 -17.75 3.72
C ASN A 347 -29.82 -17.05 3.85
N GLY A 348 -30.85 -17.56 3.14
CA GLY A 348 -32.16 -16.92 3.11
C GLY A 348 -32.20 -15.65 2.28
N SER A 349 -33.16 -14.77 2.50
CA SER A 349 -33.37 -13.56 1.71
C SER A 349 -32.97 -12.28 2.46
N LEU A 350 -32.71 -11.20 1.70
CA LEU A 350 -32.59 -9.86 2.28
C LEU A 350 -33.89 -9.41 2.97
N PRO A 351 -33.81 -8.64 4.07
CA PRO A 351 -35.03 -8.04 4.68
C PRO A 351 -35.76 -7.14 3.68
N MET A 352 -37.05 -7.41 3.44
CA MET A 352 -37.88 -6.71 2.43
C MET A 352 -38.12 -5.21 2.71
N ASN A 353 -37.86 -4.76 3.95
CA ASN A 353 -38.00 -3.35 4.34
C ASN A 353 -36.63 -2.62 4.38
N LEU A 354 -35.55 -3.29 4.03
CA LEU A 354 -34.19 -2.71 4.02
C LEU A 354 -34.13 -1.53 3.03
N GLY A 355 -33.56 -0.41 3.45
CA GLY A 355 -33.41 0.82 2.65
C GLY A 355 -34.72 1.64 2.49
N LYS A 356 -35.86 1.10 2.89
CA LYS A 356 -37.15 1.76 2.71
C LYS A 356 -37.34 2.99 3.60
N LYS A 357 -36.85 2.93 4.83
CA LYS A 357 -36.93 4.03 5.81
C LYS A 357 -35.54 4.54 6.24
N SER A 358 -34.53 3.68 6.21
CA SER A 358 -33.19 4.02 6.60
C SER A 358 -32.46 4.83 5.50
N PRO A 359 -31.56 5.75 5.87
CA PRO A 359 -30.73 6.48 4.91
C PRO A 359 -29.59 5.58 4.38
N LEU A 360 -29.91 4.36 3.96
CA LEU A 360 -28.95 3.35 3.53
C LEU A 360 -28.14 3.86 2.33
N GLN A 361 -26.84 3.97 2.51
CA GLN A 361 -25.88 4.45 1.53
C GLN A 361 -25.08 3.32 0.91
N TRP A 362 -24.75 2.30 1.70
CA TRP A 362 -23.92 1.19 1.28
C TRP A 362 -24.49 -0.12 1.78
N LEU A 363 -24.76 -1.02 0.83
CA LEU A 363 -25.12 -2.41 1.08
C LEU A 363 -24.13 -3.32 0.38
N ASP A 364 -23.38 -4.12 1.16
CA ASP A 364 -22.54 -5.19 0.65
C ASP A 364 -22.84 -6.50 1.39
N VAL A 365 -23.40 -7.44 0.66
CA VAL A 365 -23.68 -8.79 1.14
C VAL A 365 -23.07 -9.85 0.20
N SER A 366 -22.09 -9.44 -0.60
CA SER A 366 -21.46 -10.32 -1.59
C SER A 366 -20.78 -11.55 -0.96
N SER A 367 -20.58 -12.57 -1.77
CA SER A 367 -19.91 -13.82 -1.36
C SER A 367 -20.54 -14.46 -0.13
N ASN A 368 -21.84 -14.77 -0.25
CA ASN A 368 -22.66 -15.51 0.72
C ASN A 368 -23.51 -16.57 -0.02
N PHE A 369 -24.46 -17.17 0.64
CA PHE A 369 -25.45 -18.12 0.09
C PHE A 369 -26.87 -17.54 0.09
N LEU A 370 -27.01 -16.23 -0.07
CA LEU A 370 -28.28 -15.53 -0.06
C LEU A 370 -29.10 -15.86 -1.31
N THR A 371 -30.41 -15.92 -1.13
CA THR A 371 -31.39 -16.32 -2.16
C THR A 371 -32.55 -15.34 -2.22
N GLY A 372 -33.52 -15.59 -3.10
CA GLY A 372 -34.73 -14.78 -3.25
C GLY A 372 -34.51 -13.54 -4.10
N GLU A 373 -35.47 -12.64 -4.08
CA GLU A 373 -35.44 -11.44 -4.91
C GLU A 373 -34.74 -10.26 -4.22
N ILE A 374 -34.22 -9.35 -5.03
CA ILE A 374 -33.69 -8.07 -4.53
C ILE A 374 -34.86 -7.21 -4.05
N PRO A 375 -34.87 -6.68 -2.81
CA PRO A 375 -35.97 -5.87 -2.29
C PRO A 375 -36.26 -4.63 -3.15
N LEU A 376 -37.54 -4.42 -3.48
CA LEU A 376 -38.00 -3.33 -4.36
C LEU A 376 -37.70 -1.92 -3.80
N GLY A 377 -37.72 -1.79 -2.45
CA GLY A 377 -37.58 -0.49 -1.76
C GLY A 377 -36.14 -0.10 -1.35
N LEU A 378 -35.13 -0.77 -1.85
CA LEU A 378 -33.70 -0.49 -1.42
C LEU A 378 -33.27 0.97 -1.61
N CYS A 379 -33.85 1.67 -2.60
CA CYS A 379 -33.52 3.08 -2.88
C CYS A 379 -34.65 4.05 -2.55
N ASP A 380 -35.67 3.63 -1.80
CA ASP A 380 -36.82 4.51 -1.48
C ASP A 380 -36.40 5.77 -0.68
N SER A 381 -35.35 5.68 0.12
CA SER A 381 -34.74 6.81 0.83
C SER A 381 -33.92 7.76 -0.08
N GLY A 382 -33.62 7.36 -1.29
CA GLY A 382 -32.83 8.16 -2.24
C GLY A 382 -31.33 8.33 -1.89
N ASN A 383 -30.79 7.56 -0.95
CA ASN A 383 -29.42 7.70 -0.47
C ASN A 383 -28.48 6.59 -0.92
N LEU A 384 -28.98 5.50 -1.50
CA LEU A 384 -28.18 4.34 -1.86
C LEU A 384 -27.13 4.68 -2.93
N THR A 385 -25.85 4.57 -2.59
CA THR A 385 -24.72 4.88 -3.46
C THR A 385 -24.04 3.62 -4.01
N LYS A 386 -24.02 2.55 -3.18
CA LYS A 386 -23.38 1.29 -3.53
C LYS A 386 -24.28 0.12 -3.23
N LEU A 387 -24.54 -0.67 -4.26
CA LEU A 387 -25.26 -1.93 -4.16
C LEU A 387 -24.35 -3.07 -4.63
N ILE A 388 -23.90 -3.90 -3.70
CA ILE A 388 -22.92 -4.95 -3.94
C ILE A 388 -23.49 -6.28 -3.44
N LEU A 389 -23.91 -7.15 -4.37
CA LEU A 389 -24.60 -8.40 -4.09
C LEU A 389 -23.96 -9.61 -4.80
N PHE A 390 -22.81 -9.44 -5.43
CA PHE A 390 -22.21 -10.48 -6.27
C PHE A 390 -21.88 -11.78 -5.52
N ASN A 391 -21.72 -12.87 -6.25
CA ASN A 391 -21.43 -14.20 -5.68
C ASN A 391 -22.48 -14.63 -4.64
N ASN A 392 -23.75 -14.70 -5.04
CA ASN A 392 -24.87 -15.20 -4.26
C ASN A 392 -25.80 -16.05 -5.17
N SER A 393 -27.01 -16.30 -4.72
CA SER A 393 -28.04 -17.00 -5.48
C SER A 393 -29.32 -16.16 -5.58
N PHE A 394 -29.20 -14.83 -5.69
CA PHE A 394 -30.35 -13.96 -5.91
C PHE A 394 -31.03 -14.28 -7.25
N SER A 395 -32.37 -14.28 -7.27
CA SER A 395 -33.18 -14.64 -8.43
C SER A 395 -34.25 -13.58 -8.71
N GLY A 396 -35.03 -13.78 -9.78
CA GLY A 396 -36.04 -12.79 -10.18
C GLY A 396 -35.43 -11.61 -10.95
N PRO A 397 -36.26 -10.59 -11.27
CA PRO A 397 -35.83 -9.46 -12.07
C PRO A 397 -35.04 -8.42 -11.26
N ILE A 398 -34.24 -7.61 -11.96
CA ILE A 398 -33.61 -6.42 -11.38
C ILE A 398 -34.71 -5.40 -11.09
N PRO A 399 -34.87 -4.89 -9.84
CA PRO A 399 -35.94 -3.94 -9.49
C PRO A 399 -35.85 -2.63 -10.30
N LEU A 400 -36.97 -2.20 -10.88
CA LEU A 400 -37.10 -0.91 -11.59
C LEU A 400 -36.75 0.30 -10.71
N GLY A 401 -36.94 0.21 -9.38
CA GLY A 401 -36.55 1.27 -8.45
C GLY A 401 -35.05 1.59 -8.48
N LEU A 402 -34.21 0.62 -8.83
CA LEU A 402 -32.75 0.83 -8.93
C LEU A 402 -32.37 1.68 -10.16
N SER A 403 -33.06 1.53 -11.28
CA SER A 403 -32.81 2.34 -12.49
C SER A 403 -33.29 3.79 -12.37
N ASN A 404 -34.07 4.10 -11.31
CA ASN A 404 -34.49 5.47 -10.96
C ASN A 404 -33.76 6.06 -9.76
N CYS A 405 -32.78 5.35 -9.23
CA CYS A 405 -32.02 5.70 -8.03
C CYS A 405 -30.88 6.68 -8.35
N SER A 406 -31.16 7.99 -8.32
CA SER A 406 -30.21 9.04 -8.72
C SER A 406 -28.94 9.15 -7.87
N SER A 407 -28.93 8.53 -6.70
CA SER A 407 -27.76 8.48 -5.81
C SER A 407 -26.77 7.37 -6.17
N LEU A 408 -27.18 6.37 -6.93
CA LEU A 408 -26.33 5.22 -7.26
C LEU A 408 -25.08 5.61 -8.05
N VAL A 409 -23.96 5.03 -7.64
CA VAL A 409 -22.65 5.16 -8.25
C VAL A 409 -22.12 3.83 -8.72
N ARG A 410 -22.40 2.79 -7.95
CA ARG A 410 -21.91 1.45 -8.25
C ARG A 410 -23.00 0.41 -8.00
N VAL A 411 -23.20 -0.44 -9.01
CA VAL A 411 -24.05 -1.62 -8.93
C VAL A 411 -23.23 -2.83 -9.34
N ARG A 412 -23.04 -3.78 -8.43
CA ARG A 412 -22.29 -5.01 -8.64
C ARG A 412 -23.16 -6.20 -8.21
N ILE A 413 -23.81 -6.83 -9.16
CA ILE A 413 -24.73 -7.94 -8.91
C ILE A 413 -24.40 -9.15 -9.79
N GLN A 414 -23.16 -9.21 -10.29
CA GLN A 414 -22.66 -10.32 -11.09
C GLN A 414 -22.63 -11.65 -10.29
N ASN A 415 -22.58 -12.77 -11.00
CA ASN A 415 -22.54 -14.11 -10.40
C ASN A 415 -23.74 -14.39 -9.49
N ASN A 416 -24.96 -14.31 -10.05
CA ASN A 416 -26.22 -14.61 -9.41
C ASN A 416 -27.14 -15.39 -10.39
N LEU A 417 -28.41 -15.52 -10.05
CA LEU A 417 -29.42 -16.19 -10.86
C LEU A 417 -30.51 -15.19 -11.33
N LEU A 418 -30.16 -13.92 -11.46
CA LEU A 418 -31.09 -12.85 -11.87
C LEU A 418 -31.57 -13.08 -13.30
N SER A 419 -32.85 -12.80 -13.56
CA SER A 419 -33.52 -13.05 -14.83
C SER A 419 -34.32 -11.85 -15.34
N GLY A 420 -34.89 -11.96 -16.53
CA GLY A 420 -35.62 -10.86 -17.15
C GLY A 420 -34.71 -9.88 -17.86
N VAL A 421 -35.19 -8.68 -18.13
CA VAL A 421 -34.50 -7.67 -18.91
C VAL A 421 -33.70 -6.71 -18.01
N ILE A 422 -32.64 -6.09 -18.57
CA ILE A 422 -31.95 -4.96 -17.91
C ILE A 422 -32.93 -3.77 -17.92
N PRO A 423 -33.31 -3.20 -16.76
CA PRO A 423 -34.25 -2.07 -16.71
C PRO A 423 -33.70 -0.83 -17.44
N ILE A 424 -34.56 -0.16 -18.19
CA ILE A 424 -34.28 1.17 -18.76
C ILE A 424 -34.14 2.17 -17.62
N GLY A 425 -33.20 3.12 -17.75
CA GLY A 425 -32.97 4.21 -16.79
C GLY A 425 -31.58 4.23 -16.21
N PHE A 426 -30.84 3.13 -16.18
CA PHE A 426 -29.46 3.11 -15.68
C PHE A 426 -28.53 4.06 -16.44
N GLY A 427 -28.69 4.20 -17.76
CA GLY A 427 -27.91 5.12 -18.58
C GLY A 427 -28.15 6.60 -18.27
N THR A 428 -29.30 6.93 -17.69
CA THR A 428 -29.67 8.31 -17.33
C THR A 428 -29.36 8.69 -15.88
N LEU A 429 -28.85 7.75 -15.09
CA LEU A 429 -28.46 8.03 -13.70
C LEU A 429 -27.26 8.97 -13.63
N PRO A 430 -27.38 10.13 -12.92
CA PRO A 430 -26.40 11.20 -13.00
C PRO A 430 -25.05 10.89 -12.33
N LYS A 431 -24.99 9.81 -11.57
CA LYS A 431 -23.79 9.44 -10.78
C LYS A 431 -23.30 8.03 -11.04
N LEU A 432 -24.01 7.22 -11.79
CA LEU A 432 -23.66 5.83 -12.01
C LEU A 432 -22.41 5.73 -12.88
N GLN A 433 -21.35 5.17 -12.30
CA GLN A 433 -20.06 4.99 -12.95
C GLN A 433 -19.78 3.52 -13.31
N ARG A 434 -20.31 2.59 -12.53
CA ARG A 434 -19.98 1.17 -12.66
C ARG A 434 -21.22 0.30 -12.56
N LEU A 435 -21.43 -0.54 -13.60
CA LEU A 435 -22.54 -1.46 -13.71
C LEU A 435 -22.00 -2.85 -14.08
N GLU A 436 -22.04 -3.79 -13.14
CA GLU A 436 -21.60 -5.18 -13.29
C GLU A 436 -22.77 -6.13 -13.09
N LEU A 437 -23.22 -6.72 -14.19
CA LEU A 437 -24.36 -7.65 -14.27
C LEU A 437 -23.94 -9.02 -14.80
N ALA A 438 -22.65 -9.26 -14.98
CA ALA A 438 -22.13 -10.46 -15.62
C ALA A 438 -22.55 -11.76 -14.91
N ASN A 439 -22.55 -12.86 -15.67
CA ASN A 439 -22.84 -14.20 -15.14
C ASN A 439 -24.17 -14.25 -14.34
N ASN A 440 -25.25 -13.99 -15.07
CA ASN A 440 -26.65 -14.08 -14.64
C ASN A 440 -27.51 -14.77 -15.71
N ASN A 441 -28.82 -14.75 -15.59
CA ASN A 441 -29.76 -15.30 -16.57
C ASN A 441 -30.57 -14.18 -17.25
N LEU A 442 -29.93 -13.00 -17.49
CA LEU A 442 -30.58 -11.83 -18.06
C LEU A 442 -30.83 -12.04 -19.56
N THR A 443 -31.98 -11.54 -20.05
CA THR A 443 -32.45 -11.69 -21.43
C THR A 443 -32.77 -10.33 -22.05
N GLY A 444 -33.12 -10.32 -23.35
CA GLY A 444 -33.53 -9.10 -24.05
C GLY A 444 -32.34 -8.28 -24.53
N GLU A 445 -32.54 -6.98 -24.69
CA GLU A 445 -31.60 -6.08 -25.35
C GLU A 445 -30.73 -5.31 -24.33
N ILE A 446 -29.58 -4.82 -24.77
CA ILE A 446 -28.83 -3.79 -24.04
C ILE A 446 -29.60 -2.47 -24.19
N PRO A 447 -30.02 -1.81 -23.10
CA PRO A 447 -30.85 -0.60 -23.17
C PRO A 447 -30.17 0.55 -23.94
N GLU A 448 -30.94 1.15 -24.88
CA GLU A 448 -30.46 2.29 -25.68
C GLU A 448 -30.07 3.50 -24.83
N ASP A 449 -30.68 3.70 -23.66
CA ASP A 449 -30.39 4.82 -22.77
C ASP A 449 -28.95 4.78 -22.20
N PHE A 450 -28.23 3.65 -22.26
CA PHE A 450 -26.81 3.62 -21.90
C PHE A 450 -25.98 4.62 -22.73
N THR A 451 -26.37 4.83 -23.99
CA THR A 451 -25.70 5.79 -24.88
C THR A 451 -25.84 7.24 -24.43
N LEU A 452 -26.80 7.55 -23.57
CA LEU A 452 -27.02 8.89 -23.00
C LEU A 452 -26.17 9.19 -21.78
N SER A 453 -25.42 8.20 -21.28
CA SER A 453 -24.65 8.36 -20.05
C SER A 453 -23.44 9.26 -20.26
N SER A 454 -23.25 10.18 -19.34
CA SER A 454 -22.03 11.00 -19.22
C SER A 454 -21.07 10.51 -18.11
N THR A 455 -21.47 9.48 -17.34
CA THR A 455 -20.76 9.05 -16.13
C THR A 455 -20.35 7.59 -16.14
N LEU A 456 -21.06 6.72 -16.89
CA LEU A 456 -20.70 5.30 -16.98
C LEU A 456 -19.29 5.12 -17.55
N SER A 457 -18.41 4.55 -16.74
CA SER A 457 -17.02 4.25 -17.14
C SER A 457 -16.77 2.75 -17.28
N PHE A 458 -17.58 1.91 -16.64
CA PHE A 458 -17.43 0.47 -16.64
C PHE A 458 -18.81 -0.20 -16.81
N ILE A 459 -18.95 -1.00 -17.85
CA ILE A 459 -20.14 -1.80 -18.13
C ILE A 459 -19.67 -3.23 -18.39
N ASP A 460 -20.16 -4.17 -17.59
CA ASP A 460 -19.95 -5.59 -17.79
C ASP A 460 -21.30 -6.33 -17.69
N VAL A 461 -21.75 -6.85 -18.82
CA VAL A 461 -22.97 -7.67 -18.94
C VAL A 461 -22.67 -9.03 -19.56
N SER A 462 -21.42 -9.46 -19.49
CA SER A 462 -20.94 -10.72 -20.04
C SER A 462 -21.63 -11.94 -19.41
N SER A 463 -21.53 -13.10 -20.09
CA SER A 463 -22.10 -14.38 -19.63
C SER A 463 -23.57 -14.27 -19.18
N ASN A 464 -24.42 -13.86 -20.12
CA ASN A 464 -25.88 -13.76 -19.98
C ASN A 464 -26.56 -14.32 -21.24
N HIS A 465 -27.84 -14.08 -21.41
CA HIS A 465 -28.64 -14.49 -22.58
C HIS A 465 -29.16 -13.28 -23.35
N LEU A 466 -28.35 -12.20 -23.37
CA LEU A 466 -28.73 -10.98 -24.10
C LEU A 466 -28.72 -11.22 -25.61
N GLU A 467 -29.67 -10.65 -26.31
CA GLU A 467 -29.85 -10.79 -27.74
C GLU A 467 -30.04 -9.42 -28.41
N SER A 468 -30.13 -9.36 -29.76
CA SER A 468 -30.19 -8.11 -30.51
C SER A 468 -28.81 -7.57 -30.89
N SER A 469 -28.77 -6.37 -31.46
CA SER A 469 -27.52 -5.69 -31.83
C SER A 469 -27.05 -4.73 -30.73
N LEU A 470 -25.79 -4.29 -30.78
CA LEU A 470 -25.34 -3.23 -29.89
C LEU A 470 -26.05 -1.90 -30.20
N PRO A 471 -26.37 -1.08 -29.18
CA PRO A 471 -26.83 0.29 -29.38
C PRO A 471 -25.84 1.09 -30.24
N SER A 472 -26.34 1.89 -31.17
CA SER A 472 -25.52 2.50 -32.24
C SER A 472 -24.37 3.39 -31.77
N SER A 473 -24.52 4.05 -30.60
CA SER A 473 -23.54 5.00 -30.06
C SER A 473 -22.90 4.51 -28.75
N ILE A 474 -23.04 3.22 -28.39
CA ILE A 474 -22.55 2.70 -27.09
C ILE A 474 -21.04 2.87 -26.91
N LEU A 475 -20.26 2.70 -27.99
CA LEU A 475 -18.81 2.81 -27.96
C LEU A 475 -18.32 4.26 -28.06
N SER A 476 -19.22 5.23 -28.26
CA SER A 476 -18.94 6.66 -28.29
C SER A 476 -19.19 7.38 -26.97
N ILE A 477 -19.55 6.66 -25.89
CA ILE A 477 -19.73 7.24 -24.54
C ILE A 477 -18.40 7.83 -24.05
N PRO A 478 -18.29 9.14 -23.77
CA PRO A 478 -17.01 9.78 -23.50
C PRO A 478 -16.29 9.28 -22.25
N SER A 479 -17.05 8.82 -21.25
CA SER A 479 -16.52 8.32 -19.97
C SER A 479 -16.19 6.83 -19.98
N LEU A 480 -16.62 6.08 -21.01
CA LEU A 480 -16.54 4.62 -21.03
C LEU A 480 -15.08 4.14 -21.20
N GLN A 481 -14.62 3.39 -20.23
CA GLN A 481 -13.28 2.80 -20.19
C GLN A 481 -13.31 1.30 -20.48
N THR A 482 -14.31 0.60 -19.95
CA THR A 482 -14.47 -0.84 -20.15
C THR A 482 -15.88 -1.15 -20.61
N PHE A 483 -15.96 -1.92 -21.70
CA PHE A 483 -17.21 -2.47 -22.19
C PHE A 483 -17.03 -3.96 -22.49
N ALA A 484 -17.67 -4.80 -21.67
CA ALA A 484 -17.62 -6.24 -21.79
C ALA A 484 -19.05 -6.80 -21.97
N VAL A 485 -19.25 -7.54 -23.06
CA VAL A 485 -20.52 -8.20 -23.40
C VAL A 485 -20.28 -9.65 -23.87
N SER A 486 -19.12 -10.21 -23.56
CA SER A 486 -18.74 -11.54 -23.99
C SER A 486 -19.72 -12.60 -23.50
N ASP A 487 -19.74 -13.74 -24.22
CA ASP A 487 -20.57 -14.90 -23.87
C ASP A 487 -22.07 -14.56 -23.73
N ASN A 488 -22.66 -14.09 -24.86
CA ASN A 488 -24.07 -13.74 -25.03
C ASN A 488 -24.59 -14.21 -26.40
N ASN A 489 -25.83 -13.87 -26.74
CA ASN A 489 -26.46 -14.14 -28.05
C ASN A 489 -26.52 -12.90 -28.95
N LEU A 490 -25.67 -11.92 -28.75
CA LEU A 490 -25.66 -10.66 -29.49
C LEU A 490 -25.28 -10.90 -30.96
N LYS A 491 -25.84 -10.13 -31.87
CA LYS A 491 -25.70 -10.27 -33.32
C LYS A 491 -25.59 -8.90 -34.03
N GLY A 492 -25.39 -8.93 -35.33
CA GLY A 492 -25.23 -7.70 -36.13
C GLY A 492 -23.78 -7.28 -36.27
N ASN A 493 -23.57 -6.08 -36.70
CA ASN A 493 -22.21 -5.52 -36.93
C ASN A 493 -21.78 -4.68 -35.73
N ILE A 494 -20.48 -4.53 -35.50
CA ILE A 494 -19.96 -3.52 -34.59
C ILE A 494 -20.33 -2.14 -35.18
N PRO A 495 -20.95 -1.22 -34.40
CA PRO A 495 -21.24 0.13 -34.87
C PRO A 495 -19.98 0.85 -35.31
N ASP A 496 -19.96 1.40 -36.52
CA ASP A 496 -18.80 2.14 -37.08
C ASP A 496 -18.83 3.63 -36.70
N GLN A 497 -19.09 3.92 -35.42
CA GLN A 497 -19.16 5.28 -34.87
C GLN A 497 -18.23 5.37 -33.63
N PHE A 498 -16.92 5.30 -33.89
CA PHE A 498 -15.88 5.54 -32.88
C PHE A 498 -15.39 7.00 -32.92
N GLN A 499 -16.23 7.95 -33.37
CA GLN A 499 -15.89 9.36 -33.34
C GLN A 499 -15.69 9.77 -31.88
N ASP A 500 -14.45 10.17 -31.56
CA ASP A 500 -14.04 10.60 -30.24
C ASP A 500 -14.23 9.54 -29.14
N CYS A 501 -13.46 8.46 -29.22
CA CYS A 501 -13.36 7.39 -28.22
C CYS A 501 -12.23 7.70 -27.23
N PRO A 502 -12.37 8.73 -26.37
CA PRO A 502 -11.23 9.30 -25.62
C PRO A 502 -10.78 8.45 -24.45
N SER A 503 -11.63 7.53 -23.98
CA SER A 503 -11.43 6.85 -22.71
C SER A 503 -11.40 5.33 -22.78
N LEU A 504 -11.90 4.71 -23.87
CA LEU A 504 -12.03 3.27 -23.99
C LEU A 504 -10.67 2.57 -23.95
N SER A 505 -10.46 1.73 -22.95
CA SER A 505 -9.23 0.97 -22.73
C SER A 505 -9.42 -0.53 -22.90
N SER A 506 -10.63 -1.06 -22.68
CA SER A 506 -10.92 -2.48 -22.85
C SER A 506 -12.27 -2.69 -23.55
N LEU A 507 -12.24 -3.47 -24.61
CA LEU A 507 -13.41 -3.87 -25.38
C LEU A 507 -13.42 -5.39 -25.54
N ASP A 508 -14.40 -6.05 -24.92
CA ASP A 508 -14.61 -7.50 -25.04
C ASP A 508 -16.00 -7.83 -25.63
N LEU A 509 -16.01 -8.25 -26.88
CA LEU A 509 -17.19 -8.70 -27.62
C LEU A 509 -17.15 -10.20 -27.91
N SER A 510 -16.23 -10.94 -27.31
CA SER A 510 -15.97 -12.33 -27.64
C SER A 510 -17.16 -13.25 -27.39
N SER A 511 -17.15 -14.43 -28.02
CA SER A 511 -18.17 -15.48 -27.82
C SER A 511 -19.61 -14.96 -27.99
N ASN A 512 -19.88 -14.39 -29.17
CA ASN A 512 -21.18 -13.89 -29.60
C ASN A 512 -21.47 -14.29 -31.06
N HIS A 513 -22.47 -13.70 -31.68
CA HIS A 513 -22.85 -13.93 -33.07
C HIS A 513 -22.64 -12.69 -33.94
N PHE A 514 -21.67 -11.84 -33.62
CA PHE A 514 -21.38 -10.63 -34.38
C PHE A 514 -20.87 -11.01 -35.79
N THR A 515 -21.28 -10.21 -36.80
CA THR A 515 -20.98 -10.40 -38.19
C THR A 515 -20.35 -9.13 -38.81
N GLY A 516 -20.06 -9.17 -40.10
CA GLY A 516 -19.50 -8.01 -40.82
C GLY A 516 -18.00 -7.86 -40.68
N LYS A 517 -17.50 -6.69 -40.99
CA LYS A 517 -16.06 -6.37 -40.92
C LYS A 517 -15.73 -5.73 -39.57
N VAL A 518 -14.48 -5.92 -39.14
CA VAL A 518 -13.94 -5.12 -38.03
C VAL A 518 -13.81 -3.67 -38.53
N PRO A 519 -14.45 -2.67 -37.83
CA PRO A 519 -14.41 -1.28 -38.27
C PRO A 519 -12.99 -0.68 -38.26
N GLN A 520 -12.64 0.10 -39.26
CA GLN A 520 -11.35 0.83 -39.27
C GLN A 520 -11.33 1.94 -38.24
N SER A 521 -12.48 2.53 -37.93
CA SER A 521 -12.67 3.60 -36.93
C SER A 521 -12.27 3.18 -35.51
N ILE A 522 -12.15 1.87 -35.19
CA ILE A 522 -11.65 1.39 -33.88
C ILE A 522 -10.22 1.92 -33.56
N ALA A 523 -9.46 2.26 -34.62
CA ALA A 523 -8.14 2.84 -34.46
C ALA A 523 -8.16 4.30 -33.92
N SER A 524 -9.32 4.97 -33.82
CA SER A 524 -9.43 6.26 -33.14
C SER A 524 -9.45 6.14 -31.62
N CYS A 525 -9.59 4.91 -31.06
CA CYS A 525 -9.51 4.66 -29.62
C CYS A 525 -8.05 4.55 -29.17
N GLU A 526 -7.32 5.66 -29.13
CA GLU A 526 -5.88 5.70 -28.83
C GLU A 526 -5.48 5.13 -27.46
N ARG A 527 -6.46 4.97 -26.53
CA ARG A 527 -6.25 4.40 -25.19
C ARG A 527 -6.57 2.91 -25.09
N LEU A 528 -6.92 2.28 -26.20
CA LEU A 528 -7.30 0.87 -26.20
C LEU A 528 -6.09 -0.02 -25.88
N VAL A 529 -6.20 -0.79 -24.81
CA VAL A 529 -5.17 -1.71 -24.32
C VAL A 529 -5.54 -3.15 -24.65
N ASN A 530 -6.82 -3.50 -24.48
CA ASN A 530 -7.33 -4.84 -24.70
C ASN A 530 -8.48 -4.83 -25.72
N LEU A 531 -8.32 -5.58 -26.80
CA LEU A 531 -9.37 -5.80 -27.81
C LEU A 531 -9.55 -7.29 -28.02
N ASN A 532 -10.69 -7.81 -27.54
CA ASN A 532 -11.09 -9.20 -27.70
C ASN A 532 -12.35 -9.30 -28.57
N LEU A 533 -12.21 -9.83 -29.79
CA LEU A 533 -13.29 -10.10 -30.73
C LEU A 533 -13.40 -11.59 -31.06
N SER A 534 -12.75 -12.46 -30.31
CA SER A 534 -12.67 -13.89 -30.59
C SER A 534 -14.05 -14.59 -30.57
N ASN A 535 -14.13 -15.78 -31.19
CA ASN A 535 -15.34 -16.60 -31.18
C ASN A 535 -16.60 -15.86 -31.70
N ASN A 536 -16.51 -15.28 -32.89
CA ASN A 536 -17.57 -14.58 -33.59
C ASN A 536 -17.63 -14.97 -35.06
N GLN A 537 -18.38 -14.24 -35.89
CA GLN A 537 -18.52 -14.46 -37.29
C GLN A 537 -17.95 -13.26 -38.14
N PHE A 538 -16.97 -12.55 -37.59
CA PHE A 538 -16.35 -11.44 -38.32
C PHE A 538 -15.67 -11.92 -39.59
N SER A 539 -15.75 -11.08 -40.65
CA SER A 539 -15.25 -11.38 -41.99
C SER A 539 -14.47 -10.19 -42.57
N GLY A 540 -13.87 -10.38 -43.74
CA GLY A 540 -13.06 -9.36 -44.37
C GLY A 540 -11.63 -9.35 -43.86
N GLU A 541 -10.85 -8.35 -44.28
CA GLU A 541 -9.42 -8.24 -43.92
C GLU A 541 -9.26 -7.59 -42.55
N ILE A 542 -8.15 -7.87 -41.88
CA ILE A 542 -7.75 -7.24 -40.63
C ILE A 542 -7.35 -5.78 -40.91
N PRO A 543 -7.98 -4.76 -40.24
CA PRO A 543 -7.63 -3.37 -40.49
C PRO A 543 -6.18 -3.07 -40.03
N THR A 544 -5.35 -2.55 -40.96
CA THR A 544 -3.93 -2.28 -40.69
C THR A 544 -3.71 -1.26 -39.57
N HIS A 545 -4.61 -0.27 -39.48
CA HIS A 545 -4.51 0.78 -38.48
C HIS A 545 -4.65 0.31 -37.00
N ILE A 546 -5.21 -0.88 -36.73
CA ILE A 546 -5.24 -1.47 -35.40
C ILE A 546 -3.82 -1.71 -34.88
N ALA A 547 -2.89 -2.10 -35.76
CA ALA A 547 -1.49 -2.33 -35.41
C ALA A 547 -0.74 -1.05 -35.01
N THR A 548 -1.27 0.14 -35.36
CA THR A 548 -0.63 1.43 -35.04
C THR A 548 -1.13 2.05 -33.74
N LEU A 549 -2.07 1.42 -33.06
CA LEU A 549 -2.55 1.88 -31.76
C LEU A 549 -1.42 1.92 -30.73
N PRO A 550 -1.20 3.08 -30.06
CA PRO A 550 -0.01 3.28 -29.23
C PRO A 550 -0.01 2.48 -27.93
N THR A 551 -1.18 2.04 -27.48
CA THR A 551 -1.39 1.40 -26.16
C THR A 551 -1.91 -0.04 -26.25
N LEU A 552 -2.23 -0.54 -27.45
CA LEU A 552 -2.83 -1.87 -27.62
C LEU A 552 -1.82 -2.96 -27.26
N SER A 553 -2.05 -3.64 -26.15
CA SER A 553 -1.20 -4.71 -25.62
C SER A 553 -1.73 -6.10 -25.96
N ILE A 554 -3.05 -6.28 -25.93
CA ILE A 554 -3.71 -7.56 -26.17
C ILE A 554 -4.70 -7.43 -27.33
N LEU A 555 -4.51 -8.29 -28.36
CA LEU A 555 -5.42 -8.41 -29.49
C LEU A 555 -5.77 -9.87 -29.73
N ASP A 556 -7.03 -10.25 -29.49
CA ASP A 556 -7.56 -11.57 -29.84
C ASP A 556 -8.66 -11.48 -30.91
N LEU A 557 -8.34 -11.99 -32.09
CA LEU A 557 -9.25 -12.11 -33.25
C LEU A 557 -9.53 -13.56 -33.59
N SER A 558 -9.19 -14.51 -32.74
CA SER A 558 -9.27 -15.94 -33.02
C SER A 558 -10.71 -16.42 -33.28
N ASN A 559 -10.82 -17.57 -33.90
CA ASN A 559 -12.10 -18.24 -34.20
C ASN A 559 -13.15 -17.31 -34.84
N ASN A 560 -12.79 -16.78 -36.02
CA ASN A 560 -13.61 -15.92 -36.86
C ASN A 560 -13.57 -16.35 -38.32
N SER A 561 -14.06 -15.54 -39.25
CA SER A 561 -13.99 -15.76 -40.69
C SER A 561 -13.13 -14.73 -41.45
N LEU A 562 -12.12 -14.18 -40.77
CA LEU A 562 -11.23 -13.16 -41.32
C LEU A 562 -10.38 -13.75 -42.47
N VAL A 563 -10.17 -12.96 -43.51
CA VAL A 563 -9.45 -13.33 -44.72
C VAL A 563 -8.28 -12.39 -45.05
N GLY A 564 -7.48 -12.69 -46.02
CA GLY A 564 -6.38 -11.85 -46.44
C GLY A 564 -5.09 -12.10 -45.69
N LYS A 565 -4.15 -11.17 -45.74
CA LYS A 565 -2.80 -11.31 -45.19
C LYS A 565 -2.73 -10.72 -43.76
N ILE A 566 -1.77 -11.22 -42.96
CA ILE A 566 -1.41 -10.59 -41.70
C ILE A 566 -0.71 -9.26 -42.00
N PRO A 567 -1.20 -8.11 -41.49
CA PRO A 567 -0.56 -6.81 -41.67
C PRO A 567 0.89 -6.81 -41.12
N MET A 568 1.83 -6.27 -41.87
CA MET A 568 3.24 -6.18 -41.47
C MET A 568 3.42 -5.28 -40.24
N ASP A 569 2.54 -4.32 -40.04
CA ASP A 569 2.59 -3.32 -38.98
C ASP A 569 2.48 -3.92 -37.60
N PHE A 570 1.90 -5.12 -37.43
CA PHE A 570 1.87 -5.82 -36.11
C PHE A 570 3.28 -6.17 -35.61
N GLY A 571 4.24 -6.40 -36.51
CA GLY A 571 5.63 -6.64 -36.13
C GLY A 571 6.32 -5.41 -35.53
N SER A 572 5.85 -4.21 -35.88
CA SER A 572 6.40 -2.93 -35.41
C SER A 572 5.44 -2.18 -34.44
N SER A 573 4.37 -2.85 -33.98
CA SER A 573 3.44 -2.26 -33.04
C SER A 573 4.15 -1.86 -31.71
N PRO A 574 3.92 -0.63 -31.21
CA PRO A 574 4.71 -0.09 -30.10
C PRO A 574 4.43 -0.77 -28.75
N ALA A 575 3.23 -1.34 -28.56
CA ALA A 575 2.79 -1.85 -27.26
C ALA A 575 2.27 -3.30 -27.30
N LEU A 576 2.11 -3.91 -28.49
CA LEU A 576 1.46 -5.20 -28.62
C LEU A 576 2.34 -6.33 -28.06
N GLU A 577 1.81 -7.04 -27.06
CA GLU A 577 2.46 -8.16 -26.39
C GLU A 577 1.83 -9.50 -26.74
N MET A 578 0.51 -9.51 -26.96
CA MET A 578 -0.27 -10.72 -27.25
C MET A 578 -1.10 -10.52 -28.52
N LEU A 579 -0.91 -11.40 -29.49
CA LEU A 579 -1.66 -11.42 -30.73
C LEU A 579 -2.14 -12.84 -31.03
N ASN A 580 -3.44 -13.06 -30.99
CA ASN A 580 -4.07 -14.36 -31.32
C ASN A 580 -4.92 -14.22 -32.60
N LEU A 581 -4.51 -14.89 -33.68
CA LEU A 581 -5.18 -14.92 -34.97
C LEU A 581 -5.65 -16.34 -35.36
N SER A 582 -5.59 -17.30 -34.46
CA SER A 582 -5.88 -18.70 -34.73
C SER A 582 -7.32 -18.93 -35.23
N TYR A 583 -7.53 -20.00 -35.95
CA TYR A 583 -8.84 -20.42 -36.46
C TYR A 583 -9.58 -19.34 -37.29
N ASN A 584 -8.90 -18.80 -38.32
CA ASN A 584 -9.44 -17.88 -39.30
C ASN A 584 -9.20 -18.42 -40.75
N LYS A 585 -9.41 -17.60 -41.74
CA LYS A 585 -9.19 -17.93 -43.16
C LYS A 585 -8.05 -17.06 -43.77
N LEU A 586 -7.06 -16.71 -42.89
CA LEU A 586 -5.93 -15.89 -43.33
C LEU A 586 -5.01 -16.68 -44.26
N GLU A 587 -4.35 -15.95 -45.21
CA GLU A 587 -3.51 -16.54 -46.23
C GLU A 587 -2.21 -15.75 -46.46
N GLY A 588 -1.25 -16.39 -47.10
CA GLY A 588 0.03 -15.77 -47.47
C GLY A 588 1.13 -15.93 -46.45
N PRO A 589 2.28 -15.28 -46.66
CA PRO A 589 3.44 -15.41 -45.79
C PRO A 589 3.22 -14.63 -44.48
N VAL A 590 3.58 -15.26 -43.36
CA VAL A 590 3.68 -14.58 -42.07
C VAL A 590 4.85 -13.61 -42.15
N PRO A 591 4.67 -12.31 -41.83
CA PRO A 591 5.76 -11.34 -41.86
C PRO A 591 6.86 -11.69 -40.83
N SER A 592 8.13 -11.52 -41.25
CA SER A 592 9.30 -11.87 -40.47
C SER A 592 9.91 -10.61 -39.80
N ASN A 593 9.12 -9.90 -38.95
CA ASN A 593 9.55 -8.69 -38.25
C ASN A 593 8.97 -8.62 -36.85
N GLY A 594 9.73 -8.09 -35.89
CA GLY A 594 9.36 -7.78 -34.53
C GLY A 594 8.60 -8.91 -33.80
N LEU A 595 7.43 -8.60 -33.22
CA LEU A 595 6.59 -9.56 -32.50
C LEU A 595 6.25 -10.80 -33.35
N LEU A 596 6.03 -10.64 -34.64
CA LEU A 596 5.66 -11.75 -35.52
C LEU A 596 6.77 -12.80 -35.70
N MET A 597 8.01 -12.49 -35.34
CA MET A 597 9.11 -13.48 -35.30
C MET A 597 9.07 -14.36 -34.05
N THR A 598 8.43 -13.91 -33.00
CA THR A 598 8.38 -14.58 -31.68
C THR A 598 6.98 -15.05 -31.30
N ILE A 599 5.99 -14.81 -32.16
CA ILE A 599 4.60 -15.22 -31.94
C ILE A 599 4.52 -16.75 -31.74
N ASN A 600 3.66 -17.19 -30.83
CA ASN A 600 3.46 -18.62 -30.61
C ASN A 600 2.78 -19.22 -31.87
N PRO A 601 3.31 -20.30 -32.48
CA PRO A 601 2.66 -20.95 -33.62
C PRO A 601 1.19 -21.35 -33.39
N ASN A 602 0.80 -21.61 -32.12
CA ASN A 602 -0.58 -21.91 -31.76
C ASN A 602 -1.53 -20.73 -32.00
N ASP A 603 -1.04 -19.50 -31.94
CA ASP A 603 -1.82 -18.28 -32.15
C ASP A 603 -2.11 -18.03 -33.64
N LEU A 604 -1.52 -18.85 -34.54
CA LEU A 604 -1.75 -18.86 -35.97
C LEU A 604 -2.42 -20.14 -36.50
N ILE A 605 -2.60 -21.15 -35.64
CA ILE A 605 -3.15 -22.47 -36.00
C ILE A 605 -4.55 -22.31 -36.63
N GLY A 606 -4.96 -23.24 -37.48
CA GLY A 606 -6.29 -23.21 -38.10
C GLY A 606 -6.42 -22.30 -39.33
N ASN A 607 -5.36 -21.58 -39.73
CA ASN A 607 -5.31 -20.79 -40.96
C ASN A 607 -4.58 -21.57 -42.03
N ALA A 608 -5.30 -22.33 -42.82
CA ALA A 608 -4.72 -23.27 -43.83
C ALA A 608 -3.92 -22.57 -44.96
N GLY A 609 -4.14 -21.27 -45.18
CA GLY A 609 -3.47 -20.47 -46.23
C GLY A 609 -2.17 -19.80 -45.76
N LEU A 610 -1.81 -19.82 -44.46
CA LEU A 610 -0.59 -19.20 -43.93
C LEU A 610 0.63 -20.09 -44.11
N CYS A 611 1.78 -19.45 -44.42
CA CYS A 611 3.06 -20.11 -44.63
C CYS A 611 4.23 -19.14 -44.34
N GLY A 612 5.46 -19.62 -44.24
CA GLY A 612 6.63 -18.78 -44.03
C GLY A 612 6.73 -18.17 -42.63
N GLY A 613 7.73 -17.34 -42.38
CA GLY A 613 8.03 -16.86 -41.02
C GLY A 613 8.37 -18.02 -40.09
N ILE A 614 7.63 -18.11 -38.96
CA ILE A 614 7.74 -19.21 -38.01
C ILE A 614 7.02 -20.50 -38.44
N LEU A 615 6.20 -20.42 -39.51
CA LEU A 615 5.51 -21.56 -40.13
C LEU A 615 6.36 -22.19 -41.24
N PRO A 616 6.00 -23.41 -41.74
CA PRO A 616 6.69 -24.03 -42.85
C PRO A 616 6.77 -23.12 -44.09
N PRO A 617 7.84 -23.19 -44.90
CA PRO A 617 8.04 -22.35 -46.08
C PRO A 617 6.89 -22.44 -47.07
N CYS A 618 6.55 -21.31 -47.73
CA CYS A 618 5.54 -21.26 -48.75
C CYS A 618 6.00 -22.08 -49.96
N SER A 619 5.50 -23.30 -50.14
CA SER A 619 5.83 -24.15 -51.28
C SER A 619 5.04 -23.74 -52.51
N GLN A 620 5.74 -23.46 -53.66
CA GLN A 620 5.13 -23.40 -54.95
C GLN A 620 4.71 -24.82 -55.39
N ASN A 621 3.43 -25.04 -55.57
CA ASN A 621 2.74 -26.13 -56.29
C ASN A 621 3.49 -27.41 -56.59
N LEU A 622 3.10 -28.49 -55.93
CA LEU A 622 3.07 -29.85 -56.50
C LEU A 622 1.86 -30.59 -55.92
N ILE A 623 0.85 -30.73 -56.81
CA ILE A 623 -0.29 -31.61 -56.59
C ILE A 623 0.22 -33.05 -56.61
N THR A 624 0.19 -33.73 -55.46
CA THR A 624 0.27 -35.19 -55.41
C THR A 624 -0.83 -35.72 -54.50
N THR A 625 -1.83 -36.29 -55.17
CA THR A 625 -2.83 -37.16 -54.57
C THR A 625 -2.15 -38.39 -53.99
N SER A 626 -2.28 -38.63 -52.71
CA SER A 626 -2.04 -39.95 -52.13
C SER A 626 -3.17 -40.36 -51.19
N ASN A 627 -3.88 -41.39 -51.63
CA ASN A 627 -4.81 -42.18 -50.86
C ASN A 627 -4.12 -42.77 -49.62
N VAL A 628 -4.61 -42.48 -48.44
CA VAL A 628 -4.26 -43.22 -47.23
C VAL A 628 -5.49 -43.92 -46.67
N ARG A 629 -5.39 -45.24 -46.58
CA ARG A 629 -6.37 -46.21 -46.08
C ARG A 629 -6.78 -45.87 -44.64
N LYS A 630 -8.08 -45.86 -44.38
CA LYS A 630 -8.69 -46.05 -43.07
C LYS A 630 -8.28 -47.36 -42.43
N THR A 631 -7.61 -47.38 -41.32
CA THR A 631 -7.53 -48.49 -40.40
C THR A 631 -8.25 -48.15 -39.12
N ARG A 632 -9.16 -49.08 -38.74
CA ARG A 632 -9.94 -49.07 -37.54
C ARG A 632 -9.03 -49.23 -36.29
N VAL A 633 -9.05 -48.26 -35.40
CA VAL A 633 -8.67 -48.44 -34.00
C VAL A 633 -9.69 -47.62 -33.18
N ASN A 634 -10.84 -48.19 -32.99
CA ASN A 634 -11.84 -47.71 -32.08
C ASN A 634 -12.17 -48.79 -31.10
N HIS A 635 -11.76 -48.72 -29.87
CA HIS A 635 -12.43 -49.16 -28.63
C HIS A 635 -11.54 -49.16 -27.39
N ILE A 636 -10.24 -48.87 -27.50
CA ILE A 636 -9.34 -48.79 -26.34
C ILE A 636 -9.22 -47.36 -25.82
N ILE A 637 -9.46 -46.36 -26.70
CA ILE A 637 -9.30 -44.92 -26.38
C ILE A 637 -10.47 -44.42 -25.48
N VAL A 638 -11.67 -44.97 -25.63
CA VAL A 638 -12.85 -44.52 -24.84
C VAL A 638 -12.72 -44.88 -23.34
N GLY A 639 -12.09 -46.03 -23.03
CA GLY A 639 -11.86 -46.46 -21.64
C GLY A 639 -10.81 -45.58 -20.91
N PHE A 640 -9.82 -45.07 -21.63
CA PHE A 640 -8.79 -44.18 -21.07
C PHE A 640 -9.35 -42.77 -20.81
N ILE A 641 -10.24 -42.28 -21.68
CA ILE A 641 -10.83 -40.94 -21.55
C ILE A 641 -11.76 -40.86 -20.34
N VAL A 642 -12.54 -41.91 -20.04
CA VAL A 642 -13.42 -41.97 -18.86
C VAL A 642 -12.62 -42.07 -17.56
N GLY A 643 -11.51 -42.80 -17.54
CA GLY A 643 -10.62 -42.89 -16.38
C GLY A 643 -9.93 -41.56 -16.05
N ILE A 644 -9.49 -40.82 -17.07
CA ILE A 644 -8.86 -39.50 -16.93
C ILE A 644 -9.86 -38.46 -16.48
N SER A 645 -11.11 -38.47 -16.96
CA SER A 645 -12.14 -37.51 -16.55
C SER A 645 -12.54 -37.68 -15.08
N VAL A 646 -12.52 -38.87 -14.50
CA VAL A 646 -12.77 -39.08 -13.06
C VAL A 646 -11.61 -38.56 -12.21
N ILE A 647 -10.36 -38.73 -12.65
CA ILE A 647 -9.17 -38.21 -11.96
C ILE A 647 -9.13 -36.68 -12.02
N ILE A 648 -9.54 -36.08 -13.15
CA ILE A 648 -9.62 -34.61 -13.30
C ILE A 648 -10.74 -34.06 -12.41
N ALA A 649 -11.91 -34.73 -12.32
CA ALA A 649 -12.99 -34.27 -11.44
C ALA A 649 -12.62 -34.32 -9.94
N VAL A 650 -11.88 -35.34 -9.51
CA VAL A 650 -11.34 -35.41 -8.14
C VAL A 650 -10.24 -34.36 -7.92
N GLY A 651 -9.38 -34.10 -8.92
CA GLY A 651 -8.38 -33.06 -8.91
C GLY A 651 -8.99 -31.66 -8.79
N ILE A 652 -10.07 -31.39 -9.52
CA ILE A 652 -10.82 -30.14 -9.46
C ILE A 652 -11.47 -29.93 -8.08
N MET A 653 -12.02 -30.99 -7.46
CA MET A 653 -12.57 -30.88 -6.10
C MET A 653 -11.50 -30.59 -5.05
N VAL A 654 -10.30 -31.16 -5.19
CA VAL A 654 -9.16 -30.88 -4.29
C VAL A 654 -8.60 -29.47 -4.53
N LEU A 655 -8.58 -29.01 -5.79
CA LEU A 655 -8.15 -27.64 -6.13
C LEU A 655 -9.18 -26.58 -5.69
N ALA A 656 -10.46 -26.88 -5.78
CA ALA A 656 -11.53 -26.01 -5.27
C ALA A 656 -11.47 -25.88 -3.75
N GLY A 657 -11.23 -26.99 -3.03
CA GLY A 657 -11.04 -26.97 -1.57
C GLY A 657 -9.79 -26.18 -1.16
N ARG A 658 -8.72 -26.28 -1.97
CA ARG A 658 -7.48 -25.53 -1.73
C ARG A 658 -7.60 -24.06 -2.13
N SER A 659 -8.42 -23.75 -3.12
CA SER A 659 -8.77 -22.38 -3.50
C SER A 659 -9.64 -21.67 -2.44
N MET A 660 -10.57 -22.41 -1.80
CA MET A 660 -11.33 -21.90 -0.65
C MET A 660 -10.42 -21.61 0.56
N TYR A 661 -9.43 -22.46 0.80
CA TYR A 661 -8.47 -22.26 1.89
C TYR A 661 -7.54 -21.04 1.63
N ASN A 662 -7.10 -20.82 0.38
CA ASN A 662 -6.27 -19.66 0.02
C ASN A 662 -7.07 -18.36 -0.04
N ARG A 663 -8.38 -18.39 -0.35
CA ARG A 663 -9.24 -17.20 -0.29
C ARG A 663 -9.44 -16.68 1.13
N TRP A 664 -9.39 -17.53 2.12
CA TRP A 664 -9.50 -17.17 3.53
C TRP A 664 -8.36 -16.26 4.02
N TYR A 665 -7.17 -16.36 3.37
CA TYR A 665 -5.99 -15.57 3.75
C TYR A 665 -5.96 -14.14 3.14
N LEU A 666 -6.77 -13.86 2.13
CA LEU A 666 -6.72 -12.60 1.37
C LEU A 666 -7.66 -11.49 1.89
N CYS A 667 -8.50 -11.82 2.87
CA CYS A 667 -9.44 -10.85 3.45
C CYS A 667 -8.79 -9.85 4.43
N ASN A 668 -7.55 -10.05 4.79
CA ASN A 668 -6.87 -9.36 5.89
C ASN A 668 -6.39 -7.92 5.59
N SER A 669 -6.73 -7.31 4.45
CA SER A 669 -6.06 -6.06 4.11
C SER A 669 -6.96 -4.84 3.84
N PHE A 670 -8.30 -4.93 4.04
CA PHE A 670 -9.15 -3.96 3.38
C PHE A 670 -9.66 -2.76 4.18
N PHE A 671 -9.55 -2.68 5.49
CA PHE A 671 -10.18 -1.55 6.21
C PHE A 671 -9.30 -0.89 7.27
N LYS A 672 -8.89 0.30 6.97
CA LYS A 672 -8.42 1.33 7.91
C LYS A 672 -9.23 2.61 7.76
N GLU A 673 -9.91 2.96 8.83
CA GLU A 673 -10.40 4.29 9.23
C GLU A 673 -11.55 4.93 8.45
N PHE A 674 -12.72 4.93 9.09
CA PHE A 674 -13.79 5.88 8.84
C PHE A 674 -13.78 6.99 9.91
N ARG A 675 -13.43 8.20 9.54
CA ARG A 675 -13.82 9.41 10.27
C ARG A 675 -14.82 10.19 9.42
N PHE A 676 -16.06 10.25 9.90
CA PHE A 676 -17.06 11.16 9.35
C PHE A 676 -16.73 12.61 9.70
N ASN A 677 -16.53 13.42 8.69
CA ASN A 677 -16.67 14.88 8.82
C ASN A 677 -17.82 15.34 7.92
N LYS A 678 -18.85 15.88 8.56
CA LYS A 678 -20.09 16.34 7.95
C LYS A 678 -19.84 17.73 7.38
N ASN A 679 -19.65 17.85 6.07
CA ASN A 679 -20.11 18.96 5.22
C ASN A 679 -19.34 19.00 3.89
N ASN A 680 -20.11 18.95 2.83
CA ASN A 680 -19.91 19.34 1.43
C ASN A 680 -19.90 18.20 0.42
N SER A 681 -20.87 18.35 -0.47
CA SER A 681 -21.20 17.56 -1.64
C SER A 681 -20.15 17.67 -2.75
N GLU A 682 -19.05 16.93 -2.62
CA GLU A 682 -18.17 16.50 -3.71
C GLU A 682 -17.51 15.22 -3.23
N TRP A 683 -17.47 14.20 -4.08
CA TRP A 683 -17.02 12.85 -3.79
C TRP A 683 -15.69 12.82 -3.06
N PRO A 684 -15.59 12.39 -1.81
CA PRO A 684 -14.35 12.55 -1.06
C PRO A 684 -13.40 11.41 -1.40
N TRP A 685 -12.26 11.76 -1.96
CA TRP A 685 -11.06 10.97 -1.81
C TRP A 685 -10.85 10.68 -0.31
N ARG A 686 -10.71 9.42 0.02
CA ARG A 686 -10.43 8.99 1.40
C ARG A 686 -8.95 8.86 1.58
N LEU A 687 -8.43 9.54 2.59
CA LEU A 687 -7.04 9.46 3.00
C LEU A 687 -6.94 8.44 4.14
N VAL A 688 -6.28 7.32 3.86
CA VAL A 688 -5.89 6.35 4.87
C VAL A 688 -4.44 6.60 5.20
N ALA A 689 -4.15 6.99 6.43
CA ALA A 689 -2.82 7.34 6.87
C ALA A 689 -2.26 6.24 7.78
N PHE A 690 -1.05 5.75 7.51
CA PHE A 690 -0.32 4.83 8.38
C PHE A 690 0.38 5.53 9.54
N GLN A 691 0.31 6.85 9.55
CA GLN A 691 0.73 7.73 10.62
C GLN A 691 -0.13 8.99 10.60
N ARG A 692 -0.08 9.79 11.65
CA ARG A 692 -0.80 11.06 11.67
C ARG A 692 -0.21 12.00 10.64
N LEU A 693 -1.03 12.45 9.70
CA LEU A 693 -0.68 13.45 8.70
C LEU A 693 -1.29 14.79 9.10
N ASN A 694 -0.55 15.87 8.93
CA ASN A 694 -0.99 17.22 9.27
C ASN A 694 -1.72 17.91 8.10
N PHE A 695 -2.12 17.15 7.09
CA PHE A 695 -2.79 17.63 5.90
C PHE A 695 -3.93 16.67 5.51
N THR A 696 -4.84 17.15 4.71
CA THR A 696 -6.05 16.44 4.29
C THR A 696 -5.94 15.92 2.86
N SER A 697 -6.90 15.07 2.44
CA SER A 697 -7.02 14.65 1.04
C SER A 697 -7.16 15.84 0.08
N ILE A 698 -7.84 16.91 0.50
CA ILE A 698 -8.04 18.11 -0.32
C ILE A 698 -6.72 18.83 -0.59
N ASP A 699 -5.85 18.91 0.42
CA ASP A 699 -4.53 19.56 0.28
C ASP A 699 -3.65 18.82 -0.74
N ILE A 700 -3.72 17.47 -0.74
CA ILE A 700 -2.99 16.64 -1.70
C ILE A 700 -3.56 16.81 -3.10
N LEU A 701 -4.88 16.70 -3.25
CA LEU A 701 -5.54 16.82 -4.56
C LEU A 701 -5.29 18.17 -5.23
N ALA A 702 -5.21 19.25 -4.44
CA ALA A 702 -4.85 20.58 -4.94
C ALA A 702 -3.43 20.65 -5.54
N CYS A 703 -2.55 19.73 -5.15
CA CYS A 703 -1.17 19.62 -5.64
C CYS A 703 -1.02 18.73 -6.89
N LEU A 704 -2.05 17.99 -7.31
CA LEU A 704 -1.98 17.08 -8.46
C LEU A 704 -2.17 17.84 -9.78
N LYS A 705 -1.17 18.61 -10.17
CA LYS A 705 -1.12 19.39 -11.41
C LYS A 705 -0.03 18.82 -12.32
N GLU A 706 -0.16 19.01 -13.62
CA GLU A 706 0.86 18.59 -14.61
C GLU A 706 2.24 19.18 -14.29
N SER A 707 2.29 20.41 -13.77
CA SER A 707 3.55 21.06 -13.37
C SER A 707 4.28 20.36 -12.23
N ASN A 708 3.60 19.53 -11.48
CA ASN A 708 4.12 18.84 -10.29
C ASN A 708 4.46 17.37 -10.55
N VAL A 709 4.34 16.93 -11.80
CA VAL A 709 4.74 15.57 -12.21
C VAL A 709 6.26 15.47 -12.16
N ILE A 710 6.75 14.49 -11.38
CA ILE A 710 8.19 14.20 -11.21
C ILE A 710 8.61 12.88 -11.85
N GLY A 711 7.65 12.03 -12.24
CA GLY A 711 7.93 10.78 -12.92
C GLY A 711 6.67 10.16 -13.52
N ILE A 712 6.84 9.48 -14.66
CA ILE A 712 5.81 8.68 -15.33
C ILE A 712 6.44 7.32 -15.61
N GLY A 713 5.78 6.25 -15.20
CA GLY A 713 6.26 4.88 -15.39
C GLY A 713 5.13 3.89 -15.69
N GLY A 714 5.46 2.65 -15.94
CA GLY A 714 4.50 1.58 -16.28
C GLY A 714 3.38 1.41 -15.22
N ASN A 715 3.67 1.68 -13.96
CA ASN A 715 2.72 1.49 -12.85
C ASN A 715 1.99 2.78 -12.42
N GLY A 716 2.23 3.95 -13.03
CA GLY A 716 1.53 5.17 -12.66
C GLY A 716 2.30 6.47 -12.87
N ILE A 717 1.69 7.57 -12.43
CA ILE A 717 2.26 8.92 -12.43
C ILE A 717 2.63 9.32 -11.01
N VAL A 718 3.83 9.86 -10.83
CA VAL A 718 4.31 10.36 -9.54
C VAL A 718 4.32 11.88 -9.53
N TYR A 719 3.68 12.47 -8.53
CA TYR A 719 3.58 13.90 -8.30
C TYR A 719 4.39 14.29 -7.06
N LYS A 720 5.00 15.45 -7.09
CA LYS A 720 5.50 16.15 -5.90
C LYS A 720 4.38 17.01 -5.34
N ALA A 721 3.84 16.63 -4.18
CA ALA A 721 2.85 17.44 -3.49
C ALA A 721 3.51 18.28 -2.43
N GLU A 722 3.50 19.62 -2.64
CA GLU A 722 4.07 20.60 -1.73
C GLU A 722 2.93 21.32 -1.02
N ILE A 723 2.72 20.96 0.24
CA ILE A 723 1.62 21.45 1.07
C ILE A 723 2.13 22.64 1.87
N GLN A 724 1.45 23.77 1.74
CA GLN A 724 1.96 25.04 2.27
C GLN A 724 1.65 25.29 3.76
N ARG A 725 0.67 24.58 4.33
CA ARG A 725 0.30 24.76 5.76
C ARG A 725 -0.19 23.44 6.36
N PRO A 726 0.61 22.78 7.22
CA PRO A 726 2.03 23.03 7.49
C PRO A 726 2.89 22.67 6.29
N HIS A 727 4.08 23.27 6.19
CA HIS A 727 4.96 23.00 5.05
C HIS A 727 5.42 21.53 5.06
N SER A 728 4.93 20.76 4.12
CA SER A 728 5.26 19.34 3.97
C SER A 728 5.40 19.00 2.50
N VAL A 729 6.40 18.21 2.16
CA VAL A 729 6.61 17.73 0.79
C VAL A 729 6.49 16.22 0.78
N VAL A 730 5.54 15.69 0.01
CA VAL A 730 5.31 14.27 -0.12
C VAL A 730 5.30 13.85 -1.59
N ALA A 731 5.65 12.61 -1.88
CA ALA A 731 5.47 12.03 -3.20
C ALA A 731 4.12 11.30 -3.25
N VAL A 732 3.37 11.56 -4.32
CA VAL A 732 2.05 10.96 -4.55
C VAL A 732 2.11 10.17 -5.84
N LYS A 733 2.06 8.83 -5.75
CA LYS A 733 2.04 7.93 -6.91
C LYS A 733 0.59 7.58 -7.23
N LYS A 734 0.05 8.16 -8.30
CA LYS A 734 -1.25 7.76 -8.86
C LYS A 734 -1.02 6.52 -9.72
N LEU A 735 -1.63 5.40 -9.32
CA LEU A 735 -1.46 4.12 -10.00
C LEU A 735 -2.35 4.04 -11.25
N TRP A 736 -1.80 3.47 -12.34
CA TRP A 736 -2.62 3.07 -13.48
C TRP A 736 -3.47 1.87 -13.07
N ARG A 737 -4.76 1.96 -13.25
CA ARG A 737 -5.62 0.78 -13.10
C ARG A 737 -5.64 0.04 -14.44
N THR A 738 -5.12 -1.17 -14.50
CA THR A 738 -5.41 -2.12 -15.56
C THR A 738 -6.82 -2.65 -15.32
N ASN A 739 -7.73 -2.33 -16.25
CA ASN A 739 -9.10 -2.85 -16.22
C ASN A 739 -9.06 -4.34 -16.59
N GLY A 740 -9.52 -5.21 -15.74
CA GLY A 740 -9.75 -6.60 -16.10
C GLY A 740 -9.57 -7.63 -14.96
N ASP A 741 -8.69 -7.39 -14.01
CA ASP A 741 -8.41 -8.39 -12.99
C ASP A 741 -8.93 -7.98 -11.62
N ILE A 742 -9.91 -8.73 -11.13
CA ILE A 742 -10.28 -8.75 -9.69
C ILE A 742 -9.04 -9.12 -8.85
N GLU A 743 -8.14 -9.94 -9.41
CA GLU A 743 -6.84 -10.28 -8.83
C GLU A 743 -5.88 -9.08 -8.75
N ALA A 744 -5.88 -8.16 -9.71
CA ALA A 744 -5.02 -6.97 -9.69
C ALA A 744 -5.41 -5.96 -8.59
N GLY A 745 -6.67 -5.92 -8.20
CA GLY A 745 -7.12 -5.15 -7.03
C GLY A 745 -6.56 -5.74 -5.73
N GLU A 746 -6.58 -7.05 -5.59
CA GLU A 746 -6.03 -7.76 -4.43
C GLU A 746 -4.49 -7.65 -4.37
N GLU A 747 -3.79 -7.72 -5.50
CA GLU A 747 -2.34 -7.49 -5.58
C GLU A 747 -1.95 -6.07 -5.19
N LEU A 748 -2.71 -5.07 -5.61
CA LEU A 748 -2.47 -3.66 -5.29
C LEU A 748 -2.61 -3.38 -3.78
N PHE A 749 -3.63 -3.95 -3.14
CA PHE A 749 -3.82 -3.78 -1.70
C PHE A 749 -2.82 -4.62 -0.90
N ALA A 750 -2.37 -5.76 -1.43
CA ALA A 750 -1.27 -6.53 -0.85
C ALA A 750 0.03 -5.72 -0.84
N GLU A 751 0.33 -4.96 -1.90
CA GLU A 751 1.46 -4.03 -1.94
C GLU A 751 1.31 -2.94 -0.86
N VAL A 752 0.16 -2.31 -0.79
CA VAL A 752 -0.11 -1.22 0.16
C VAL A 752 -0.02 -1.71 1.61
N ASP A 753 -0.59 -2.89 1.91
CA ASP A 753 -0.53 -3.47 3.25
C ASP A 753 0.90 -3.89 3.63
N LEU A 754 1.63 -4.47 2.67
CA LEU A 754 3.04 -4.82 2.85
C LEU A 754 3.89 -3.58 3.16
N LEU A 755 3.79 -2.54 2.33
CA LEU A 755 4.51 -1.28 2.51
C LEU A 755 4.13 -0.57 3.80
N GLY A 756 2.84 -0.63 4.17
CA GLY A 756 2.35 -0.06 5.42
C GLY A 756 3.00 -0.66 6.67
N LYS A 757 3.51 -1.89 6.58
CA LYS A 757 4.19 -2.62 7.68
C LYS A 757 5.71 -2.46 7.69
N LEU A 758 6.32 -2.13 6.54
CA LEU A 758 7.78 -2.04 6.45
C LEU A 758 8.32 -0.79 7.15
N ARG A 759 9.33 -0.96 7.98
CA ARG A 759 10.01 0.12 8.70
C ARG A 759 11.51 -0.13 8.71
N HIS A 760 12.22 0.51 7.79
CA HIS A 760 13.68 0.43 7.71
C HIS A 760 14.25 1.68 7.06
N ARG A 761 15.39 2.19 7.55
CA ARG A 761 16.00 3.44 7.06
C ARG A 761 16.34 3.43 5.56
N ASN A 762 16.60 2.26 4.97
CA ASN A 762 16.92 2.10 3.55
C ASN A 762 15.73 1.61 2.72
N ILE A 763 14.51 1.79 3.22
CA ILE A 763 13.25 1.53 2.51
C ILE A 763 12.42 2.80 2.53
N VAL A 764 11.84 3.18 1.40
CA VAL A 764 10.94 4.33 1.30
C VAL A 764 9.72 4.10 2.17
N ARG A 765 9.45 5.06 3.07
CA ARG A 765 8.35 4.99 4.01
C ARG A 765 7.03 5.35 3.32
N LEU A 766 6.06 4.47 3.39
CA LEU A 766 4.70 4.77 2.99
C LEU A 766 3.99 5.51 4.13
N LEU A 767 3.49 6.71 3.84
CA LEU A 767 2.81 7.58 4.79
C LEU A 767 1.32 7.28 4.89
N GLY A 768 0.75 6.77 3.80
CA GLY A 768 -0.65 6.45 3.66
C GLY A 768 -1.03 6.27 2.20
N TYR A 769 -2.32 6.20 1.93
CA TYR A 769 -2.83 6.22 0.56
C TYR A 769 -4.15 6.98 0.49
N LEU A 770 -4.39 7.60 -0.67
CA LEU A 770 -5.70 8.12 -1.02
C LEU A 770 -6.38 7.13 -1.93
N HIS A 771 -7.61 6.88 -1.70
CA HIS A 771 -8.43 6.11 -2.61
C HIS A 771 -9.80 6.75 -2.78
N ASN A 772 -10.34 6.57 -3.96
CA ASN A 772 -11.75 6.69 -4.24
C ASN A 772 -12.21 5.36 -4.86
N GLU A 773 -13.37 5.33 -5.45
CA GLU A 773 -13.91 4.11 -6.03
C GLU A 773 -13.18 3.65 -7.30
N THR A 774 -12.49 4.56 -7.98
CA THR A 774 -11.85 4.30 -9.26
C THR A 774 -10.35 4.35 -9.22
N ASP A 775 -9.76 5.10 -8.30
CA ASP A 775 -8.33 5.39 -8.28
C ASP A 775 -7.73 5.15 -6.90
N VAL A 776 -6.47 4.74 -6.88
CA VAL A 776 -5.65 4.64 -5.68
C VAL A 776 -4.39 5.47 -5.89
N MET A 777 -4.04 6.25 -4.88
CA MET A 777 -2.81 7.03 -4.86
C MET A 777 -2.03 6.72 -3.60
N MET A 778 -0.79 6.31 -3.76
CA MET A 778 0.10 6.02 -2.64
C MET A 778 0.84 7.29 -2.24
N LEU A 779 0.89 7.57 -0.94
CA LEU A 779 1.64 8.67 -0.36
C LEU A 779 2.90 8.14 0.29
N SER A 780 4.04 8.66 -0.12
CA SER A 780 5.34 8.32 0.48
C SER A 780 6.13 9.60 0.80
N GLU A 781 7.16 9.43 1.60
CA GLU A 781 8.14 10.49 1.80
C GLU A 781 8.78 10.90 0.47
N TYR A 782 9.04 12.19 0.31
CA TYR A 782 9.65 12.73 -0.91
C TYR A 782 11.17 12.63 -0.87
N MET A 783 11.77 12.09 -1.92
CA MET A 783 13.23 11.95 -2.07
C MET A 783 13.77 13.06 -2.97
N PRO A 784 14.46 14.07 -2.42
CA PRO A 784 14.84 15.27 -3.17
C PRO A 784 15.89 15.03 -4.24
N ASN A 785 16.73 14.01 -4.10
CA ASN A 785 17.80 13.70 -5.06
C ASN A 785 17.37 12.68 -6.13
N GLY A 786 16.08 12.36 -6.23
CA GLY A 786 15.52 11.48 -7.27
C GLY A 786 15.99 10.03 -7.15
N ASN A 787 16.18 9.33 -8.28
CA ASN A 787 16.59 7.95 -8.30
C ASN A 787 18.05 7.76 -8.76
N LEU A 788 18.63 6.63 -8.37
CA LEU A 788 20.02 6.28 -8.65
C LEU A 788 20.33 6.23 -10.17
N GLY A 789 19.38 5.73 -10.99
CA GLY A 789 19.58 5.68 -12.44
C GLY A 789 19.75 7.07 -13.05
N ALA A 790 18.95 8.05 -12.63
CA ALA A 790 19.09 9.44 -13.06
C ALA A 790 20.38 10.08 -12.53
N ALA A 791 20.82 9.73 -11.32
CA ALA A 791 22.05 10.22 -10.73
C ALA A 791 23.30 9.64 -11.39
N LEU A 792 23.26 8.39 -11.90
CA LEU A 792 24.40 7.75 -12.59
C LEU A 792 24.45 8.07 -14.09
N HIS A 793 23.28 8.14 -14.77
CA HIS A 793 23.19 8.16 -16.23
C HIS A 793 22.51 9.41 -16.81
N GLY A 794 21.95 10.28 -15.94
CA GLY A 794 21.22 11.47 -16.35
C GLY A 794 22.13 12.62 -16.83
N LYS A 795 21.53 13.67 -17.40
CA LYS A 795 22.25 14.84 -17.93
C LYS A 795 23.14 15.58 -16.91
N GLN A 796 22.93 15.37 -15.61
CA GLN A 796 23.71 15.95 -14.51
C GLN A 796 24.57 14.92 -13.77
N ALA A 797 24.68 13.70 -14.27
CA ALA A 797 25.41 12.60 -13.63
C ALA A 797 26.84 12.96 -13.26
N ALA A 798 27.55 13.68 -14.13
CA ALA A 798 28.92 14.11 -13.90
C ALA A 798 29.14 15.05 -12.68
N LYS A 799 28.05 15.46 -11.99
CA LYS A 799 28.11 16.36 -10.82
C LYS A 799 27.61 15.73 -9.53
N MET A 800 26.85 14.63 -9.60
CA MET A 800 26.13 14.10 -8.43
C MET A 800 26.86 12.98 -7.68
N LEU A 801 27.42 12.01 -8.40
CA LEU A 801 28.07 10.82 -7.79
C LEU A 801 29.51 10.65 -8.30
N VAL A 802 30.34 11.68 -8.06
CA VAL A 802 31.70 11.78 -8.58
C VAL A 802 32.71 11.06 -7.71
N ASP A 803 32.39 10.76 -6.45
CA ASP A 803 33.33 10.10 -5.53
C ASP A 803 32.92 8.65 -5.21
N TRP A 804 33.93 7.80 -5.04
CA TRP A 804 33.72 6.38 -4.73
C TRP A 804 33.01 6.15 -3.41
N LEU A 805 33.27 6.95 -2.39
CA LEU A 805 32.69 6.78 -1.05
C LEU A 805 31.16 6.94 -1.08
N SER A 806 30.64 7.91 -1.83
CA SER A 806 29.20 8.09 -2.02
C SER A 806 28.57 6.89 -2.71
N ARG A 807 29.16 6.36 -3.79
CA ARG A 807 28.68 5.16 -4.49
C ARG A 807 28.74 3.92 -3.60
N TYR A 808 29.78 3.78 -2.80
CA TYR A 808 29.91 2.70 -1.84
C TYR A 808 28.83 2.76 -0.74
N ASN A 809 28.54 3.94 -0.20
CA ASN A 809 27.49 4.10 0.82
C ASN A 809 26.10 3.76 0.25
N ILE A 810 25.84 4.13 -1.00
CA ILE A 810 24.61 3.74 -1.70
C ILE A 810 24.53 2.22 -1.83
N ALA A 811 25.60 1.56 -2.28
CA ALA A 811 25.66 0.10 -2.37
C ALA A 811 25.36 -0.57 -1.02
N LEU A 812 25.99 -0.09 0.05
CA LEU A 812 25.79 -0.60 1.40
C LEU A 812 24.36 -0.37 1.91
N GLY A 813 23.78 0.80 1.66
CA GLY A 813 22.40 1.13 2.02
C GLY A 813 21.39 0.18 1.35
N VAL A 814 21.53 -0.06 0.05
CA VAL A 814 20.67 -1.02 -0.68
C VAL A 814 20.82 -2.43 -0.10
N ALA A 815 22.05 -2.86 0.21
CA ALA A 815 22.29 -4.16 0.81
C ALA A 815 21.59 -4.31 2.17
N HIS A 816 21.61 -3.29 3.02
CA HIS A 816 20.88 -3.28 4.29
C HIS A 816 19.35 -3.35 4.09
N GLY A 817 18.80 -2.61 3.13
CA GLY A 817 17.38 -2.67 2.81
C GLY A 817 16.93 -4.05 2.36
N LEU A 818 17.69 -4.70 1.45
CA LEU A 818 17.39 -6.06 1.00
C LEU A 818 17.59 -7.11 2.11
N ALA A 819 18.61 -6.95 2.97
CA ALA A 819 18.81 -7.85 4.10
C ALA A 819 17.62 -7.82 5.08
N TYR A 820 17.07 -6.62 5.33
CA TYR A 820 15.85 -6.47 6.14
C TYR A 820 14.66 -7.20 5.51
N LEU A 821 14.43 -7.05 4.20
CA LEU A 821 13.33 -7.73 3.50
C LEU A 821 13.47 -9.25 3.54
N HIS A 822 14.69 -9.78 3.28
CA HIS A 822 14.93 -11.21 3.14
C HIS A 822 15.02 -11.96 4.48
N HIS A 823 15.51 -11.29 5.55
CA HIS A 823 15.91 -11.97 6.77
C HIS A 823 15.22 -11.48 8.04
N ASP A 824 14.73 -10.24 8.07
CA ASP A 824 14.16 -9.63 9.26
C ASP A 824 12.63 -9.49 9.15
N CYS A 825 12.08 -9.54 7.93
CA CYS A 825 10.63 -9.67 7.71
C CYS A 825 10.15 -11.12 7.91
N HIS A 826 8.99 -11.28 8.55
CA HIS A 826 8.36 -12.59 8.74
C HIS A 826 6.88 -12.52 8.28
N PRO A 827 6.54 -13.21 7.17
CA PRO A 827 7.38 -13.99 6.26
C PRO A 827 8.36 -13.11 5.47
N PRO A 828 9.47 -13.70 4.93
CA PRO A 828 10.42 -12.97 4.08
C PRO A 828 9.75 -12.35 2.87
N VAL A 829 10.22 -11.16 2.47
CA VAL A 829 9.71 -10.41 1.33
C VAL A 829 10.75 -10.40 0.22
N ILE A 830 10.34 -10.78 -0.99
CA ILE A 830 11.17 -10.70 -2.20
C ILE A 830 10.67 -9.52 -3.02
N HIS A 831 11.59 -8.63 -3.41
CA HIS A 831 11.23 -7.37 -4.09
C HIS A 831 10.87 -7.57 -5.57
N ARG A 832 11.59 -8.42 -6.31
CA ARG A 832 11.40 -8.82 -7.71
C ARG A 832 11.69 -7.77 -8.78
N ASP A 833 11.87 -6.49 -8.41
CA ASP A 833 12.22 -5.41 -9.36
C ASP A 833 13.30 -4.47 -8.81
N VAL A 834 14.39 -5.05 -8.31
CA VAL A 834 15.57 -4.29 -7.84
C VAL A 834 16.31 -3.74 -9.06
N LYS A 835 16.32 -2.41 -9.19
CA LYS A 835 17.00 -1.69 -10.29
C LYS A 835 17.35 -0.26 -9.88
N SER A 836 18.25 0.38 -10.59
CA SER A 836 18.72 1.75 -10.24
C SER A 836 17.60 2.80 -10.26
N SER A 837 16.56 2.66 -11.08
CA SER A 837 15.42 3.58 -11.08
C SER A 837 14.47 3.40 -9.89
N ASN A 838 14.50 2.26 -9.20
CA ASN A 838 13.71 1.98 -8.00
C ASN A 838 14.50 2.19 -6.69
N ILE A 839 15.74 2.67 -6.78
CA ILE A 839 16.56 3.11 -5.65
C ILE A 839 16.53 4.62 -5.60
N LEU A 840 15.85 5.20 -4.61
CA LEU A 840 15.73 6.64 -4.43
C LEU A 840 16.81 7.15 -3.49
N LEU A 841 17.18 8.43 -3.63
CA LEU A 841 18.23 9.09 -2.87
C LEU A 841 17.60 10.22 -2.03
N ASP A 842 17.78 10.15 -0.71
CA ASP A 842 17.30 11.19 0.20
C ASP A 842 18.20 12.44 0.21
N SER A 843 17.94 13.41 1.10
CA SER A 843 18.71 14.66 1.20
C SER A 843 20.21 14.45 1.42
N ASP A 844 20.59 13.38 2.08
CA ASP A 844 21.98 13.05 2.41
C ASP A 844 22.61 12.04 1.43
N PHE A 845 21.93 11.77 0.31
CA PHE A 845 22.30 10.73 -0.67
C PHE A 845 22.30 9.31 -0.07
N GLU A 846 21.57 9.07 1.03
CA GLU A 846 21.32 7.71 1.48
C GLU A 846 20.31 7.01 0.53
N ALA A 847 20.60 5.74 0.24
CA ALA A 847 19.78 4.93 -0.65
C ALA A 847 18.55 4.39 0.07
N ARG A 848 17.39 4.48 -0.60
CA ARG A 848 16.11 3.91 -0.14
C ARG A 848 15.43 3.13 -1.26
N ILE A 849 15.12 1.87 -1.00
CA ILE A 849 14.44 0.98 -1.95
C ILE A 849 12.98 1.40 -2.02
N ALA A 850 12.46 1.51 -3.24
CA ALA A 850 11.10 1.95 -3.57
C ALA A 850 10.46 1.02 -4.61
N ASP A 851 9.17 1.20 -4.86
CA ASP A 851 8.35 0.51 -5.87
C ASP A 851 8.23 -1.00 -5.65
N PHE A 852 7.38 -1.36 -4.70
CA PHE A 852 7.09 -2.75 -4.31
C PHE A 852 5.95 -3.39 -5.12
N GLY A 853 5.57 -2.82 -6.28
CA GLY A 853 4.44 -3.30 -7.10
C GLY A 853 4.55 -4.75 -7.57
N LEU A 854 5.75 -5.33 -7.52
CA LEU A 854 5.99 -6.74 -7.83
C LEU A 854 6.41 -7.56 -6.60
N ALA A 855 6.51 -6.97 -5.41
CA ALA A 855 7.02 -7.64 -4.21
C ALA A 855 6.05 -8.72 -3.71
N ARG A 856 6.62 -9.81 -3.16
CA ARG A 856 5.83 -10.92 -2.63
C ARG A 856 6.35 -11.45 -1.30
N MET A 857 5.42 -11.81 -0.41
CA MET A 857 5.72 -12.53 0.82
C MET A 857 5.88 -14.03 0.53
N MET A 858 6.97 -14.63 1.02
CA MET A 858 7.26 -16.05 0.82
C MET A 858 6.67 -16.89 1.95
N LEU A 859 5.44 -17.36 1.77
CA LEU A 859 4.75 -18.24 2.71
C LEU A 859 5.29 -19.70 2.67
N HIS A 860 5.85 -20.12 1.52
CA HIS A 860 6.43 -21.46 1.32
C HIS A 860 7.71 -21.41 0.48
N LYS A 861 8.71 -22.21 0.80
CA LYS A 861 10.05 -22.26 0.15
C LYS A 861 10.07 -22.63 -1.35
N ASN A 862 8.95 -23.00 -1.97
CA ASN A 862 8.88 -23.43 -3.37
C ASN A 862 7.70 -22.80 -4.13
N GLN A 863 7.35 -21.56 -3.85
CA GLN A 863 6.33 -20.86 -4.64
C GLN A 863 6.83 -20.58 -6.05
N THR A 864 6.04 -20.97 -7.05
CA THR A 864 6.20 -20.56 -8.44
C THR A 864 5.22 -19.41 -8.72
N VAL A 865 5.59 -18.53 -9.63
CA VAL A 865 4.74 -17.41 -10.08
C VAL A 865 4.14 -17.75 -11.44
N SER A 866 3.02 -17.14 -11.78
CA SER A 866 2.31 -17.36 -13.05
C SER A 866 3.05 -16.80 -14.24
N MET A 867 3.92 -15.78 -14.05
CA MET A 867 4.67 -15.11 -15.12
C MET A 867 5.99 -14.53 -14.64
N VAL A 868 6.94 -14.35 -15.56
CA VAL A 868 8.18 -13.61 -15.32
C VAL A 868 7.85 -12.13 -15.22
N ALA A 869 8.27 -11.48 -14.13
CA ALA A 869 8.09 -10.04 -13.92
C ALA A 869 9.42 -9.43 -13.47
N GLY A 870 9.69 -8.18 -13.84
CA GLY A 870 10.91 -7.44 -13.54
C GLY A 870 11.43 -6.71 -14.77
N SER A 871 12.46 -5.88 -14.56
CA SER A 871 13.03 -5.03 -15.62
C SER A 871 14.14 -5.74 -16.41
N TYR A 872 14.05 -5.70 -17.74
CA TYR A 872 15.03 -6.33 -18.61
C TYR A 872 16.45 -5.80 -18.33
N GLY A 873 17.42 -6.72 -18.28
CA GLY A 873 18.80 -6.43 -17.88
C GLY A 873 19.11 -6.66 -16.40
N TYR A 874 18.08 -6.77 -15.53
CA TYR A 874 18.22 -7.06 -14.10
C TYR A 874 17.65 -8.43 -13.70
N ILE A 875 16.90 -9.08 -14.59
CA ILE A 875 16.24 -10.37 -14.33
C ILE A 875 17.28 -11.48 -14.23
N ALA A 876 17.20 -12.25 -13.16
CA ALA A 876 18.06 -13.40 -12.95
C ALA A 876 17.78 -14.49 -13.99
N PRO A 877 18.82 -15.14 -14.59
CA PRO A 877 18.63 -16.09 -15.69
C PRO A 877 17.64 -17.22 -15.37
N GLU A 878 17.72 -17.82 -14.18
CA GLU A 878 16.87 -18.93 -13.75
C GLU A 878 15.40 -18.56 -13.63
N TYR A 879 15.10 -17.28 -13.39
CA TYR A 879 13.72 -16.82 -13.29
C TYR A 879 12.95 -16.98 -14.60
N GLY A 880 13.64 -16.80 -15.74
CA GLY A 880 13.06 -16.99 -17.07
C GLY A 880 12.70 -18.45 -17.41
N TYR A 881 13.33 -19.45 -16.77
CA TYR A 881 13.09 -20.88 -17.08
C TYR A 881 12.25 -21.60 -16.03
N THR A 882 12.32 -21.19 -14.76
CA THR A 882 11.77 -21.97 -13.67
C THR A 882 10.51 -21.38 -13.06
N LEU A 883 10.22 -20.08 -13.34
CA LEU A 883 9.17 -19.29 -12.69
C LEU A 883 9.27 -19.34 -11.16
N LYS A 884 10.44 -19.70 -10.64
CA LYS A 884 10.72 -19.82 -9.23
C LYS A 884 11.38 -18.54 -8.74
N VAL A 885 10.79 -17.91 -7.75
CA VAL A 885 11.26 -16.66 -7.17
C VAL A 885 11.73 -16.92 -5.75
N ASP A 886 12.94 -16.53 -5.45
CA ASP A 886 13.52 -16.56 -4.10
C ASP A 886 14.45 -15.36 -3.90
N GLU A 887 15.06 -15.26 -2.71
CA GLU A 887 16.01 -14.20 -2.38
C GLU A 887 17.18 -14.09 -3.36
N LYS A 888 17.53 -15.19 -4.04
CA LYS A 888 18.67 -15.22 -4.97
C LYS A 888 18.40 -14.45 -6.26
N SER A 889 17.13 -14.28 -6.60
CA SER A 889 16.72 -13.42 -7.74
C SER A 889 16.99 -11.94 -7.46
N ASP A 890 16.62 -11.43 -6.27
CA ASP A 890 16.93 -10.05 -5.85
C ASP A 890 18.44 -9.81 -5.73
N ILE A 891 19.19 -10.83 -5.26
CA ILE A 891 20.66 -10.77 -5.14
C ILE A 891 21.31 -10.62 -6.52
N TYR A 892 20.79 -11.31 -7.54
CA TYR A 892 21.29 -11.12 -8.92
C TYR A 892 21.05 -9.69 -9.40
N SER A 893 19.82 -9.20 -9.25
CA SER A 893 19.46 -7.83 -9.63
C SER A 893 20.31 -6.78 -8.88
N TYR A 894 20.56 -7.00 -7.59
CA TYR A 894 21.47 -6.17 -6.80
C TYR A 894 22.91 -6.23 -7.32
N GLY A 895 23.37 -7.41 -7.76
CA GLY A 895 24.67 -7.55 -8.41
C GLY A 895 24.80 -6.69 -9.68
N VAL A 896 23.73 -6.58 -10.47
CA VAL A 896 23.67 -5.68 -11.64
C VAL A 896 23.77 -4.21 -11.20
N VAL A 897 23.07 -3.82 -10.14
CA VAL A 897 23.18 -2.45 -9.57
C VAL A 897 24.61 -2.15 -9.10
N LEU A 898 25.31 -3.12 -8.49
CA LEU A 898 26.71 -2.96 -8.13
C LEU A 898 27.59 -2.72 -9.37
N LEU A 899 27.32 -3.41 -10.47
CA LEU A 899 28.04 -3.20 -11.74
C LEU A 899 27.78 -1.80 -12.31
N GLU A 900 26.55 -1.27 -12.24
CA GLU A 900 26.24 0.12 -12.62
C GLU A 900 27.03 1.12 -11.79
N LEU A 901 27.09 0.94 -10.47
CA LEU A 901 27.85 1.81 -9.55
C LEU A 901 29.37 1.81 -9.83
N LEU A 902 29.90 0.66 -10.26
CA LEU A 902 31.32 0.49 -10.55
C LEU A 902 31.76 1.02 -11.91
N THR A 903 30.90 0.80 -12.92
CA THR A 903 31.23 1.07 -14.32
C THR A 903 30.69 2.41 -14.82
N GLY A 904 29.69 2.98 -14.15
CA GLY A 904 28.94 4.15 -14.64
C GLY A 904 28.13 3.89 -15.88
N LYS A 905 27.91 2.61 -16.29
CA LYS A 905 27.21 2.20 -17.51
C LYS A 905 25.87 1.58 -17.21
N MET A 906 24.92 1.76 -18.12
CA MET A 906 23.61 1.11 -18.06
C MET A 906 23.72 -0.41 -18.28
N PRO A 907 22.77 -1.24 -17.76
CA PRO A 907 22.82 -2.70 -17.94
C PRO A 907 22.85 -3.17 -19.40
N LEU A 908 22.29 -2.39 -20.31
CA LEU A 908 22.20 -2.64 -21.75
C LEU A 908 22.82 -1.47 -22.53
N ASP A 909 24.05 -1.10 -22.21
CA ASP A 909 24.75 -0.01 -22.90
C ASP A 909 25.20 -0.43 -24.31
N SER A 910 24.94 0.42 -25.29
CA SER A 910 25.28 0.15 -26.70
C SER A 910 26.77 -0.07 -26.95
N SER A 911 27.66 0.40 -26.07
CA SER A 911 29.11 0.21 -26.15
C SER A 911 29.58 -1.22 -25.89
N PHE A 912 28.71 -2.10 -25.38
CA PHE A 912 29.04 -3.50 -25.10
C PHE A 912 29.03 -4.37 -26.37
N GLY A 913 28.31 -3.96 -27.43
CA GLY A 913 28.05 -4.71 -28.67
C GLY A 913 26.64 -5.28 -28.73
N GLU A 914 26.25 -5.86 -29.89
CA GLU A 914 24.91 -6.40 -30.09
C GLU A 914 24.63 -7.59 -29.13
N SER A 915 23.50 -7.50 -28.39
CA SER A 915 22.99 -8.56 -27.50
C SER A 915 23.88 -8.90 -26.29
N ILE A 916 24.72 -7.99 -25.83
CA ILE A 916 25.59 -8.18 -24.65
C ILE A 916 25.13 -7.26 -23.53
N ASP A 917 24.87 -7.83 -22.36
CA ASP A 917 24.55 -7.09 -21.14
C ASP A 917 25.84 -6.75 -20.34
N ILE A 918 25.66 -5.92 -19.30
CA ILE A 918 26.76 -5.48 -18.43
C ILE A 918 27.45 -6.66 -17.73
N VAL A 919 26.72 -7.72 -17.36
CA VAL A 919 27.27 -8.88 -16.65
C VAL A 919 28.20 -9.67 -17.57
N GLU A 920 27.77 -9.95 -18.81
CA GLU A 920 28.56 -10.65 -19.79
C GLU A 920 29.77 -9.81 -20.24
N TRP A 921 29.58 -8.49 -20.44
CA TRP A 921 30.65 -7.58 -20.81
C TRP A 921 31.75 -7.54 -19.74
N VAL A 922 31.40 -7.38 -18.46
CA VAL A 922 32.36 -7.35 -17.34
C VAL A 922 33.07 -8.71 -17.23
N ARG A 923 32.33 -9.84 -17.35
CA ARG A 923 32.96 -11.18 -17.31
C ARG A 923 33.98 -11.38 -18.41
N ARG A 924 33.70 -10.92 -19.63
CA ARG A 924 34.69 -10.97 -20.73
C ARG A 924 35.93 -10.17 -20.44
N LYS A 925 35.80 -8.96 -19.88
CA LYS A 925 36.92 -8.12 -19.50
C LYS A 925 37.78 -8.76 -18.38
N VAL A 926 37.13 -9.30 -17.37
CA VAL A 926 37.80 -9.99 -16.25
C VAL A 926 38.55 -11.24 -16.75
N ASN A 927 37.93 -12.05 -17.60
CA ASN A 927 38.58 -13.23 -18.19
C ASN A 927 39.78 -12.87 -19.05
N ASN A 928 39.78 -11.70 -19.69
CA ASN A 928 40.90 -11.18 -20.48
C ASN A 928 41.96 -10.44 -19.61
N LYS A 929 41.87 -10.53 -18.27
CA LYS A 929 42.76 -9.84 -17.30
C LYS A 929 42.75 -8.31 -17.44
N ALA A 930 41.66 -7.73 -17.93
CA ALA A 930 41.45 -6.31 -18.12
C ALA A 930 40.38 -5.75 -17.16
N SER A 931 40.35 -6.22 -15.91
CA SER A 931 39.35 -5.83 -14.89
C SER A 931 39.37 -4.33 -14.61
N GLU A 932 40.50 -3.68 -14.65
CA GLU A 932 40.64 -2.24 -14.41
C GLU A 932 39.93 -1.39 -15.46
N GLU A 933 39.80 -1.92 -16.71
CA GLU A 933 39.09 -1.24 -17.81
C GLU A 933 37.55 -1.24 -17.63
N THR A 934 37.04 -1.99 -16.68
CA THR A 934 35.59 -2.01 -16.37
C THR A 934 35.20 -0.90 -15.39
N LEU A 935 36.14 -0.30 -14.68
CA LEU A 935 35.87 0.72 -13.68
C LEU A 935 35.62 2.08 -14.33
N ASP A 936 34.69 2.85 -13.73
CA ASP A 936 34.44 4.23 -14.13
C ASP A 936 35.68 5.10 -13.91
N HIS A 937 36.30 5.57 -15.01
CA HIS A 937 37.50 6.35 -14.98
C HIS A 937 37.40 7.69 -14.24
N ASP A 938 36.22 8.30 -14.25
CA ASP A 938 35.95 9.58 -13.57
C ASP A 938 35.93 9.42 -12.04
N VAL A 939 35.63 8.23 -11.55
CA VAL A 939 35.57 7.89 -10.12
C VAL A 939 36.83 7.19 -9.65
N ALA A 940 37.36 6.24 -10.43
CA ALA A 940 38.57 5.50 -10.10
C ALA A 940 39.81 6.40 -10.10
N GLY A 941 39.86 7.39 -11.00
CA GLY A 941 40.92 8.35 -11.11
C GLY A 941 42.32 7.69 -11.23
N GLN A 942 43.36 8.41 -10.78
CA GLN A 942 44.74 7.86 -10.69
C GLN A 942 45.06 7.29 -9.31
N CYS A 943 44.09 7.19 -8.40
CA CYS A 943 44.30 6.72 -7.03
C CYS A 943 44.22 5.19 -6.96
N LYS A 944 45.34 4.50 -6.88
CA LYS A 944 45.41 3.03 -6.82
C LYS A 944 44.60 2.43 -5.68
N HIS A 945 44.49 3.08 -4.53
CA HIS A 945 43.70 2.59 -3.41
C HIS A 945 42.19 2.57 -3.71
N VAL A 946 41.68 3.58 -4.42
CA VAL A 946 40.28 3.61 -4.86
C VAL A 946 40.01 2.51 -5.88
N GLN A 947 40.94 2.29 -6.82
CA GLN A 947 40.85 1.19 -7.79
C GLN A 947 40.84 -0.18 -7.10
N GLU A 948 41.68 -0.39 -6.09
CA GLU A 948 41.72 -1.63 -5.31
C GLU A 948 40.42 -1.87 -4.56
N GLU A 949 39.83 -0.84 -3.93
CA GLU A 949 38.54 -0.90 -3.24
C GLU A 949 37.38 -1.22 -4.24
N MET A 950 37.36 -0.54 -5.40
CA MET A 950 36.36 -0.83 -6.46
C MET A 950 36.51 -2.26 -7.00
N LEU A 951 37.73 -2.77 -7.16
CA LEU A 951 37.97 -4.15 -7.59
C LEU A 951 37.53 -5.19 -6.57
N LEU A 952 37.58 -4.89 -5.27
CA LEU A 952 36.98 -5.76 -4.23
C LEU A 952 35.47 -5.81 -4.37
N VAL A 953 34.82 -4.67 -4.57
CA VAL A 953 33.36 -4.64 -4.78
C VAL A 953 32.98 -5.29 -6.12
N LEU A 954 33.84 -5.20 -7.16
CA LEU A 954 33.63 -5.92 -8.43
C LEU A 954 33.56 -7.44 -8.22
N LYS A 955 34.41 -8.00 -7.37
CA LYS A 955 34.37 -9.43 -7.02
C LYS A 955 33.02 -9.79 -6.35
N ILE A 956 32.52 -8.95 -5.45
CA ILE A 956 31.22 -9.14 -4.81
C ILE A 956 30.10 -9.13 -5.86
N ALA A 957 30.11 -8.16 -6.78
CA ALA A 957 29.14 -8.07 -7.86
C ALA A 957 29.13 -9.32 -8.76
N LEU A 958 30.32 -9.88 -9.07
CA LEU A 958 30.44 -11.11 -9.86
C LEU A 958 29.90 -12.35 -9.13
N LEU A 959 30.05 -12.42 -7.79
CA LEU A 959 29.42 -13.46 -6.97
C LEU A 959 27.89 -13.31 -6.96
N CYS A 960 27.38 -12.09 -6.79
CA CYS A 960 25.93 -11.83 -6.82
C CYS A 960 25.30 -12.22 -8.16
N THR A 961 26.02 -11.97 -9.27
CA THR A 961 25.54 -12.29 -10.63
C THR A 961 25.91 -13.71 -11.11
N ALA A 962 26.34 -14.63 -10.22
CA ALA A 962 26.61 -16.02 -10.58
C ALA A 962 25.43 -16.67 -11.30
N LYS A 963 25.71 -17.52 -12.32
CA LYS A 963 24.69 -18.18 -13.13
C LYS A 963 23.81 -19.12 -12.30
N LEU A 964 24.40 -19.84 -11.35
CA LEU A 964 23.68 -20.74 -10.46
C LEU A 964 23.25 -20.01 -9.17
N PRO A 965 21.96 -20.00 -8.80
CA PRO A 965 21.45 -19.29 -7.60
C PRO A 965 22.17 -19.69 -6.31
N LYS A 966 22.49 -20.97 -6.16
CA LYS A 966 23.20 -21.51 -4.98
C LYS A 966 24.62 -20.95 -4.77
N GLU A 967 25.25 -20.40 -5.81
CA GLU A 967 26.58 -19.83 -5.74
C GLU A 967 26.55 -18.35 -5.31
N ARG A 968 25.36 -17.72 -5.32
CA ARG A 968 25.16 -16.36 -4.85
C ARG A 968 25.14 -16.32 -3.32
N PRO A 969 25.90 -15.41 -2.66
CA PRO A 969 25.88 -15.25 -1.20
C PRO A 969 24.50 -14.77 -0.71
N SER A 970 24.24 -14.83 0.59
CA SER A 970 23.08 -14.16 1.20
C SER A 970 23.31 -12.65 1.34
N MET A 971 22.25 -11.85 1.54
CA MET A 971 22.43 -10.40 1.75
C MET A 971 23.25 -10.08 3.01
N ARG A 972 23.17 -10.92 4.05
CA ARG A 972 24.01 -10.77 5.26
C ARG A 972 25.50 -11.03 4.97
N ASP A 973 25.79 -12.04 4.14
CA ASP A 973 27.18 -12.30 3.71
C ASP A 973 27.71 -11.15 2.86
N ILE A 974 26.87 -10.58 1.96
CA ILE A 974 27.22 -9.44 1.10
C ILE A 974 27.55 -8.21 1.95
N ILE A 975 26.78 -7.91 2.99
CA ILE A 975 27.06 -6.80 3.92
C ILE A 975 28.42 -7.00 4.60
N THR A 976 28.70 -8.22 5.03
CA THR A 976 30.01 -8.56 5.64
C THR A 976 31.16 -8.33 4.66
N MET A 977 31.03 -8.82 3.42
CA MET A 977 32.04 -8.64 2.36
C MET A 977 32.23 -7.17 1.97
N LEU A 978 31.13 -6.39 1.90
CA LEU A 978 31.19 -4.94 1.69
C LEU A 978 31.91 -4.25 2.86
N GLY A 979 31.68 -4.70 4.11
CA GLY A 979 32.40 -4.19 5.28
C GLY A 979 33.90 -4.37 5.18
N GLU A 980 34.39 -5.46 4.60
CA GLU A 980 35.81 -5.71 4.32
C GLU A 980 36.35 -4.80 3.20
N ALA A 981 35.52 -4.44 2.23
CA ALA A 981 35.84 -3.54 1.11
C ALA A 981 35.65 -2.05 1.45
N LYS A 982 35.41 -1.70 2.73
CA LYS A 982 35.07 -0.34 3.17
C LYS A 982 36.17 0.68 2.78
N PRO A 983 35.81 1.80 2.10
CA PRO A 983 36.72 2.85 1.72
C PRO A 983 37.48 3.48 2.91
N ARG A 984 38.79 3.65 2.78
CA ARG A 984 39.65 4.31 3.77
C ARG A 984 39.48 5.84 3.64
N ARG A 985 39.40 6.57 4.76
CA ARG A 985 39.08 8.01 4.80
C ARG A 985 39.96 8.88 3.86
N LYS A 986 39.32 9.95 3.30
CA LYS A 986 39.77 10.92 2.29
C LYS A 986 41.16 11.57 2.42
N SER A 987 41.98 11.32 3.46
CA SER A 987 43.19 12.10 3.77
C SER A 987 44.46 11.72 3.01
N ILE A 988 44.44 10.67 2.17
CA ILE A 988 45.68 10.14 1.57
C ILE A 988 45.89 10.60 0.12
N CYS A 989 44.86 10.93 -0.65
CA CYS A 989 45.02 11.29 -2.06
C CYS A 989 45.17 12.80 -2.36
N GLN A 990 45.00 13.70 -1.38
CA GLN A 990 45.14 15.16 -1.57
C GLN A 990 46.55 15.75 -1.33
N ASN A 991 47.51 14.97 -0.88
CA ASN A 991 48.89 15.45 -0.55
C ASN A 991 50.00 14.67 -1.28
N TRP A 992 50.03 14.70 -2.61
CA TRP A 992 51.25 14.22 -3.32
C TRP A 992 51.60 15.17 -4.46
N GLY A 993 52.15 16.34 -4.04
CA GLY A 993 53.20 17.02 -4.76
C GLY A 993 54.53 16.74 -4.02
N TYR A 994 55.44 15.98 -4.64
CA TYR A 994 56.86 15.78 -4.27
C TYR A 994 57.21 15.19 -2.88
N THR A 995 57.66 13.98 -2.77
CA THR A 995 59.02 13.45 -2.61
C THR A 995 59.01 11.96 -2.21
N SER A 996 59.96 11.24 -2.78
CA SER A 996 60.22 9.82 -2.59
C SER A 996 60.80 9.49 -1.21
N SER A 997 60.37 8.41 -0.57
CA SER A 997 61.24 7.32 -0.11
C SER A 997 60.45 6.20 0.61
N ALA A 998 60.97 5.00 0.46
CA ALA A 998 60.43 3.72 0.80
C ALA A 998 60.14 3.48 2.30
N ASN A 999 59.03 2.81 2.60
CA ASN A 999 59.05 1.73 3.59
C ASN A 999 57.98 0.69 3.25
N LYS A 1000 58.44 -0.54 3.08
CA LYS A 1000 57.60 -1.72 2.86
C LYS A 1000 57.19 -2.26 4.22
N ASP A 1001 55.93 -2.05 4.61
CA ASP A 1001 55.32 -2.86 5.66
C ASP A 1001 54.32 -3.83 5.03
N LYS A 1002 54.69 -5.11 5.08
CA LYS A 1002 53.83 -6.24 4.73
C LYS A 1002 52.71 -6.35 5.75
N LEU A 1003 51.48 -6.03 5.35
CA LEU A 1003 50.26 -6.43 6.08
C LEU A 1003 49.92 -7.88 5.75
N ILE A 1004 49.97 -8.72 6.77
CA ILE A 1004 49.53 -10.13 6.73
C ILE A 1004 48.02 -10.13 6.75
N PHE A 1005 47.41 -10.52 5.65
CA PHE A 1005 45.95 -10.76 5.58
C PHE A 1005 45.65 -12.18 6.07
N ALA A 1006 44.87 -12.27 7.14
CA ALA A 1006 44.24 -13.52 7.59
C ALA A 1006 43.13 -13.93 6.60
N HIS A 1007 42.89 -15.20 6.43
CA HIS A 1007 42.00 -15.83 5.49
C HIS A 1007 40.59 -15.17 5.42
N SER A 1008 40.34 -14.40 4.35
CA SER A 1008 39.05 -13.89 3.97
C SER A 1008 38.52 -14.68 2.77
N PRO A 1009 37.20 -15.01 2.72
CA PRO A 1009 36.63 -15.74 1.58
C PRO A 1009 36.72 -14.99 0.24
N VAL A 1010 37.02 -13.70 0.23
CA VAL A 1010 37.20 -12.88 -0.99
C VAL A 1010 38.57 -13.09 -1.65
N VAL A 1011 39.61 -13.60 -0.94
CA VAL A 1011 40.99 -13.70 -1.44
C VAL A 1011 41.26 -15.00 -2.24
N GLY A 1012 40.33 -15.97 -2.18
CA GLY A 1012 40.50 -17.30 -2.80
C GLY A 1012 40.00 -17.49 -4.22
N LEU A 1013 39.48 -16.43 -4.89
CA LEU A 1013 38.79 -16.52 -6.17
C LEU A 1013 39.41 -15.67 -7.30
N LEU A 1014 40.72 -15.81 -7.52
CA LEU A 1014 41.42 -15.41 -8.76
C LEU A 1014 42.42 -16.49 -9.18
#